data_8061706642fc36f61ffcf9ff6de52c45
#
_entry.id   8061706642fc36f61ffcf9ff6de52c45
#
_cell.length_a   1.000
_cell.length_b   1.000
_cell.length_c   1.000
_cell.angle_alpha   90.00
_cell.angle_beta   90.00
_cell.angle_gamma   90.00
#
_symmetry.space_group_name_H-M   'P 1'
#
loop_
_entity.id
_entity.type
_entity.pdbx_description
1 polymer ?
#
loop_
_entity_poly.entity_id
_entity_poly.type
_entity_poly.pdbx_seq_one_letter_code
_entity_poly.pdbx_strand_id
1 'polypeptide(L)'
;MRVACSKILLMFFFFGPLLGCEDEMEKHYERPDWLQGSAYEILQGKGQYSQFLHAIDLAGFKIIVDGQGLCTVFAPDDAQFMTYLHAHGWSSVDNVPLDSLKVLAGNHIVQYSYKPDDLMNFQPNGVLNPATNPGIYYKHKTFGKDPIQVVTNPKTGRKIEVYKREKYLPVLSTDLFHFKKLADLEYNYKYFFPNSQWKGDNQFYVANASVIEGGNGIPTDNGYLYLIDNTLKPLRNIYDIVEDPSKNYSVFKSLYDRFAAITYDAQLSEKYGATSNDSIYVYYHNSLPKIASEWTFNYEGGFTENIQVASGTAFNAFVPNDAALESFIHEFFPAYQSREDIPLLALEYLLSNHIKSSNIVLPEEIKAGKVTTTYGDACDFDVDRTDVKEMCTNGVFYGINKVLVPAPFKTVTKPLFQHSEYNMFMNLLYKTGEIIQLTNPDNDYTLFIPRDEAFEAMGIRLNIGNADILGDEKFEKLNVEDGKYVEMTALELSDLVAMHVVPQKITDFNKQQVFPTKKSLTYIKVFGGGVAGEQETDEAVQVVPLGEYSNGVTYESEQLIGKTDEVLTDVLTNTEYSKFWALMKKAGLWEEINGVITIPMLAGETAMVFAPTNAAIDAAGNIPQDSASLVTFLKYFFVTLESNKVANYVMPGIGDDGMYSTLSVDVANSNIYERKYFELGLYQDVDNFRLRLTNDKGTKQCYTLSGKYPRFTTDGIIYQIETTDIQPE
;
A
#
# COMPACT_ATOMS: atom_id res chain seq x y z
N MET A 1 -49.89 77.00 30.85
CA MET A 1 -49.23 77.44 29.63
C MET A 1 -48.81 76.22 28.80
N ARG A 2 -49.50 76.14 27.65
CA ARG A 2 -49.00 75.35 26.47
C ARG A 2 -48.24 74.08 26.69
N VAL A 3 -48.85 72.94 26.50
CA VAL A 3 -48.78 72.00 25.43
C VAL A 3 -49.62 70.81 25.82
N ALA A 4 -50.86 70.75 25.30
CA ALA A 4 -51.74 69.60 25.37
C ALA A 4 -52.75 69.71 24.22
N CYS A 5 -52.39 69.33 23.03
CA CYS A 5 -53.28 69.11 21.90
C CYS A 5 -52.48 68.62 20.68
N SER A 6 -52.01 67.38 20.68
CA SER A 6 -51.50 66.73 19.47
C SER A 6 -51.22 65.24 19.66
N LYS A 7 -52.17 64.51 20.26
CA LYS A 7 -52.04 63.03 20.36
C LYS A 7 -53.32 62.22 20.14
N ILE A 8 -54.31 62.77 19.49
CA ILE A 8 -55.59 62.06 19.22
C ILE A 8 -55.91 61.87 17.73
N LEU A 9 -54.97 62.17 16.80
CA LEU A 9 -55.32 62.05 15.35
C LEU A 9 -54.36 61.06 14.62
N LEU A 10 -53.73 60.12 15.32
CA LEU A 10 -52.86 59.09 14.67
C LEU A 10 -53.19 57.64 15.02
N MET A 11 -54.45 57.40 15.46
CA MET A 11 -54.88 56.06 15.90
C MET A 11 -55.98 55.44 15.06
N PHE A 12 -56.31 56.02 13.86
CA PHE A 12 -57.41 55.55 12.98
C PHE A 12 -56.92 55.16 11.57
N PHE A 13 -55.63 55.04 11.29
CA PHE A 13 -55.11 54.69 9.95
C PHE A 13 -54.31 53.39 9.89
N PHE A 14 -54.42 52.53 10.91
CA PHE A 14 -53.68 51.24 10.94
C PHE A 14 -54.55 49.99 11.09
N PHE A 15 -55.84 50.08 10.71
CA PHE A 15 -56.80 48.95 10.76
C PHE A 15 -57.45 48.67 9.42
N GLY A 16 -56.68 48.51 8.37
CA GLY A 16 -57.13 47.93 7.10
C GLY A 16 -55.95 48.02 6.12
N PRO A 17 -55.43 46.99 5.57
CA PRO A 17 -55.98 45.70 5.22
C PRO A 17 -55.04 44.52 5.72
N LEU A 18 -55.49 43.81 6.73
CA LEU A 18 -54.83 42.52 7.14
C LEU A 18 -55.69 41.30 6.73
N LEU A 19 -56.53 41.44 5.74
CA LEU A 19 -57.39 40.35 5.26
C LEU A 19 -57.06 39.90 3.82
N GLY A 20 -55.86 40.17 3.33
CA GLY A 20 -55.42 39.80 1.96
C GLY A 20 -54.21 39.01 1.78
N CYS A 21 -53.52 38.59 2.88
CA CYS A 21 -52.25 37.84 2.76
C CYS A 21 -52.28 36.37 3.22
N GLU A 22 -53.38 35.89 3.80
CA GLU A 22 -53.49 34.49 4.21
C GLU A 22 -53.65 33.58 3.00
N ASP A 23 -54.45 33.92 2.01
CA ASP A 23 -54.72 33.11 0.81
C ASP A 23 -53.50 32.99 -0.14
N GLU A 24 -52.64 34.02 -0.22
CA GLU A 24 -51.42 33.94 -1.06
C GLU A 24 -50.28 33.20 -0.36
N MET A 25 -50.17 33.28 0.96
CA MET A 25 -49.21 32.49 1.73
C MET A 25 -49.63 31.02 1.78
N GLU A 26 -50.90 30.70 1.98
CA GLU A 26 -51.38 29.31 1.92
C GLU A 26 -51.14 28.70 0.55
N LYS A 27 -51.42 29.43 -0.56
CA LYS A 27 -51.13 28.98 -1.94
C LYS A 27 -49.64 28.80 -2.22
N HIS A 28 -48.78 29.55 -1.54
CA HIS A 28 -47.33 29.43 -1.74
C HIS A 28 -46.77 28.23 -1.00
N TYR A 29 -47.45 27.71 0.01
CA TYR A 29 -47.13 26.52 0.78
C TYR A 29 -48.01 25.30 0.45
N GLU A 30 -48.97 25.44 -0.48
CA GLU A 30 -49.77 24.34 -0.99
C GLU A 30 -48.82 23.32 -1.68
N ARG A 31 -49.00 22.04 -1.34
CA ARG A 31 -48.28 20.94 -1.98
C ARG A 31 -48.53 20.99 -3.49
N PRO A 32 -47.48 20.97 -4.35
CA PRO A 32 -47.68 20.93 -5.80
C PRO A 32 -48.51 19.71 -6.21
N ASP A 33 -49.42 19.84 -7.17
CA ASP A 33 -50.34 18.78 -7.63
C ASP A 33 -49.65 17.49 -8.07
N TRP A 34 -48.36 17.58 -8.46
CA TRP A 34 -47.55 16.42 -8.86
C TRP A 34 -46.97 15.68 -7.66
N LEU A 35 -46.99 16.23 -6.44
CA LEU A 35 -46.46 15.62 -5.22
C LEU A 35 -47.59 14.97 -4.43
N GLN A 36 -47.69 13.63 -4.54
CA GLN A 36 -48.89 12.88 -4.10
C GLN A 36 -48.90 12.48 -2.62
N GLY A 37 -47.90 12.88 -1.84
CA GLY A 37 -47.80 12.54 -0.44
C GLY A 37 -46.48 11.82 -0.08
N SER A 38 -46.42 11.28 1.13
CA SER A 38 -45.31 10.42 1.55
C SER A 38 -45.31 9.10 0.77
N ALA A 39 -44.18 8.40 0.78
CA ALA A 39 -44.12 7.06 0.18
C ALA A 39 -45.12 6.09 0.84
N TYR A 40 -45.39 6.27 2.15
CA TYR A 40 -46.37 5.48 2.90
C TYR A 40 -47.79 5.73 2.41
N GLU A 41 -48.21 7.01 2.30
CA GLU A 41 -49.53 7.37 1.82
C GLU A 41 -49.81 6.91 0.39
N ILE A 42 -48.81 7.07 -0.51
CA ILE A 42 -48.95 6.62 -1.91
C ILE A 42 -49.13 5.09 -1.98
N LEU A 43 -48.32 4.31 -1.24
CA LEU A 43 -48.46 2.85 -1.20
C LEU A 43 -49.79 2.41 -0.60
N GLN A 44 -50.28 3.10 0.46
CA GLN A 44 -51.57 2.84 1.06
C GLN A 44 -52.72 3.09 0.07
N GLY A 45 -52.63 4.19 -0.67
CA GLY A 45 -53.62 4.54 -1.72
C GLY A 45 -53.69 3.54 -2.88
N LYS A 46 -52.56 2.87 -3.21
CA LYS A 46 -52.49 1.85 -4.25
C LYS A 46 -53.13 0.50 -3.82
N GLY A 47 -53.22 0.20 -2.53
CA GLY A 47 -53.95 -0.92 -1.94
C GLY A 47 -53.35 -2.32 -2.10
N GLN A 48 -52.28 -2.49 -2.90
CA GLN A 48 -51.66 -3.80 -3.15
C GLN A 48 -50.24 -3.92 -2.52
N TYR A 49 -49.98 -3.10 -1.49
CA TYR A 49 -48.71 -3.04 -0.74
C TYR A 49 -48.93 -3.20 0.76
N SER A 50 -50.08 -3.76 1.15
CA SER A 50 -50.51 -3.84 2.55
C SER A 50 -49.57 -4.66 3.42
N GLN A 51 -49.01 -5.74 2.89
CA GLN A 51 -48.08 -6.61 3.62
C GLN A 51 -46.74 -5.92 3.82
N PHE A 52 -46.24 -5.20 2.82
CA PHE A 52 -45.02 -4.43 2.93
C PHE A 52 -45.19 -3.27 3.92
N LEU A 53 -46.31 -2.53 3.87
CA LEU A 53 -46.61 -1.47 4.85
C LEU A 53 -46.73 -2.03 6.26
N HIS A 54 -47.33 -3.18 6.45
CA HIS A 54 -47.41 -3.86 7.75
C HIS A 54 -46.00 -4.22 8.28
N ALA A 55 -45.09 -4.69 7.40
CA ALA A 55 -43.73 -4.92 7.76
C ALA A 55 -42.98 -3.63 8.16
N ILE A 56 -43.21 -2.54 7.45
CA ILE A 56 -42.68 -1.20 7.77
C ILE A 56 -43.14 -0.73 9.16
N ASP A 57 -44.44 -0.92 9.47
CA ASP A 57 -45.02 -0.55 10.76
C ASP A 57 -44.38 -1.35 11.91
N LEU A 58 -44.37 -2.68 11.80
CA LEU A 58 -43.82 -3.57 12.83
C LEU A 58 -42.31 -3.38 13.02
N ALA A 59 -41.57 -3.11 11.94
CA ALA A 59 -40.14 -2.83 12.01
C ALA A 59 -39.80 -1.44 12.56
N GLY A 60 -40.79 -0.56 12.72
CA GLY A 60 -40.63 0.80 13.27
C GLY A 60 -40.12 1.84 12.27
N PHE A 61 -40.19 1.55 10.96
CA PHE A 61 -39.74 2.49 9.92
C PHE A 61 -40.83 3.44 9.39
N LYS A 62 -42.07 3.30 9.87
CA LYS A 62 -43.16 4.17 9.42
C LYS A 62 -42.80 5.65 9.49
N ILE A 63 -42.25 6.10 10.61
CA ILE A 63 -41.90 7.51 10.83
C ILE A 63 -40.94 8.05 9.74
N ILE A 64 -40.08 7.22 9.19
CA ILE A 64 -39.11 7.57 8.13
C ILE A 64 -39.83 7.60 6.78
N VAL A 65 -40.62 6.57 6.47
CA VAL A 65 -41.28 6.39 5.17
C VAL A 65 -42.48 7.34 5.03
N ASP A 66 -43.07 7.76 6.15
CA ASP A 66 -44.23 8.66 6.24
C ASP A 66 -43.82 10.15 6.45
N GLY A 67 -42.60 10.54 6.08
CA GLY A 67 -42.25 11.93 5.85
C GLY A 67 -41.24 12.58 6.78
N GLN A 68 -40.74 11.91 7.85
CA GLN A 68 -39.77 12.55 8.78
C GLN A 68 -38.28 12.36 8.41
N GLY A 69 -37.99 11.65 7.35
CA GLY A 69 -36.59 11.40 6.93
C GLY A 69 -36.48 11.35 5.42
N LEU A 70 -35.36 11.87 4.88
CA LEU A 70 -35.05 11.71 3.46
C LEU A 70 -34.77 10.25 3.16
N CYS A 71 -35.52 9.63 2.26
CA CYS A 71 -35.34 8.24 1.90
C CYS A 71 -35.75 7.94 0.45
N THR A 72 -35.23 6.83 -0.05
CA THR A 72 -35.63 6.20 -1.29
C THR A 72 -36.21 4.83 -0.96
N VAL A 73 -37.45 4.57 -1.33
CA VAL A 73 -38.17 3.34 -0.99
C VAL A 73 -38.33 2.45 -2.23
N PHE A 74 -37.97 1.18 -2.10
CA PHE A 74 -38.17 0.14 -3.11
C PHE A 74 -39.26 -0.80 -2.63
N ALA A 75 -40.48 -0.71 -3.19
CA ALA A 75 -41.66 -1.40 -2.68
C ALA A 75 -42.05 -2.61 -3.56
N PRO A 76 -42.01 -3.85 -3.03
CA PRO A 76 -42.59 -5.03 -3.64
C PRO A 76 -44.10 -5.07 -3.36
N ASP A 77 -44.91 -5.60 -4.26
CA ASP A 77 -46.30 -5.84 -4.00
C ASP A 77 -46.56 -6.99 -3.01
N ASP A 78 -47.83 -7.12 -2.56
CA ASP A 78 -48.22 -8.12 -1.57
C ASP A 78 -47.92 -9.56 -2.03
N ALA A 79 -48.10 -9.85 -3.34
CA ALA A 79 -47.85 -11.17 -3.88
C ALA A 79 -46.37 -11.57 -3.84
N GLN A 80 -45.50 -10.61 -4.22
CA GLN A 80 -44.07 -10.78 -4.20
C GLN A 80 -43.53 -10.88 -2.77
N PHE A 81 -44.02 -10.01 -1.88
CA PHE A 81 -43.59 -10.01 -0.48
C PHE A 81 -43.99 -11.29 0.24
N MET A 82 -45.22 -11.76 0.05
CA MET A 82 -45.66 -13.06 0.63
C MET A 82 -44.94 -14.24 0.02
N THR A 83 -44.63 -14.23 -1.28
CA THR A 83 -43.82 -15.29 -1.92
C THR A 83 -42.44 -15.39 -1.25
N TYR A 84 -41.79 -14.26 -0.97
CA TYR A 84 -40.53 -14.22 -0.25
C TYR A 84 -40.67 -14.82 1.17
N LEU A 85 -41.67 -14.39 1.93
CA LEU A 85 -41.90 -14.88 3.29
C LEU A 85 -42.11 -16.38 3.33
N HIS A 86 -43.00 -16.92 2.44
CA HIS A 86 -43.25 -18.34 2.34
C HIS A 86 -42.01 -19.16 1.98
N ALA A 87 -41.16 -18.66 1.09
CA ALA A 87 -39.89 -19.28 0.73
C ALA A 87 -38.91 -19.39 1.92
N HIS A 88 -39.10 -18.52 2.95
CA HIS A 88 -38.31 -18.56 4.19
C HIS A 88 -39.06 -19.23 5.36
N GLY A 89 -40.18 -19.89 5.10
CA GLY A 89 -40.97 -20.63 6.11
C GLY A 89 -41.86 -19.76 6.99
N TRP A 90 -42.09 -18.48 6.64
CA TRP A 90 -42.98 -17.59 7.38
C TRP A 90 -44.35 -17.51 6.69
N SER A 91 -45.42 -17.75 7.43
CA SER A 91 -46.77 -17.78 6.90
C SER A 91 -47.42 -16.41 6.83
N SER A 92 -46.91 -15.44 7.58
CA SER A 92 -47.37 -14.03 7.58
C SER A 92 -46.24 -13.11 8.07
N VAL A 93 -46.41 -11.79 7.92
CA VAL A 93 -45.47 -10.78 8.45
C VAL A 93 -45.31 -10.89 9.96
N ASP A 94 -46.40 -11.19 10.69
CA ASP A 94 -46.40 -11.33 12.16
C ASP A 94 -45.58 -12.52 12.66
N ASN A 95 -45.30 -13.48 11.79
CA ASN A 95 -44.49 -14.68 12.11
C ASN A 95 -42.99 -14.46 11.86
N VAL A 96 -42.59 -13.35 11.28
CA VAL A 96 -41.19 -13.01 11.05
C VAL A 96 -40.55 -12.53 12.37
N PRO A 97 -39.43 -13.09 12.83
CA PRO A 97 -38.71 -12.57 13.99
C PRO A 97 -38.38 -11.08 13.81
N LEU A 98 -38.61 -10.28 14.84
CA LEU A 98 -38.52 -8.82 14.75
C LEU A 98 -37.17 -8.32 14.18
N ASP A 99 -36.07 -8.93 14.59
CA ASP A 99 -34.75 -8.55 14.08
C ASP A 99 -34.60 -8.87 12.60
N SER A 100 -35.08 -10.04 12.14
CA SER A 100 -35.12 -10.39 10.71
C SER A 100 -36.04 -9.46 9.93
N LEU A 101 -37.17 -9.08 10.51
CA LEU A 101 -38.12 -8.12 9.90
C LEU A 101 -37.49 -6.73 9.76
N LYS A 102 -36.77 -6.25 10.77
CA LYS A 102 -36.05 -4.96 10.71
C LYS A 102 -34.97 -4.98 9.61
N VAL A 103 -34.22 -6.07 9.47
CA VAL A 103 -33.25 -6.20 8.39
C VAL A 103 -33.95 -6.21 7.03
N LEU A 104 -35.00 -7.03 6.88
CA LEU A 104 -35.74 -7.16 5.62
C LEU A 104 -36.39 -5.85 5.21
N ALA A 105 -37.22 -5.26 6.06
CA ALA A 105 -37.93 -4.00 5.78
C ALA A 105 -36.94 -2.83 5.56
N GLY A 106 -35.94 -2.72 6.43
CA GLY A 106 -34.92 -1.69 6.32
C GLY A 106 -34.04 -1.78 5.06
N ASN A 107 -33.86 -3.00 4.52
CA ASN A 107 -33.13 -3.23 3.26
C ASN A 107 -33.84 -2.61 2.03
N HIS A 108 -35.15 -2.40 2.11
CA HIS A 108 -35.94 -1.75 1.07
C HIS A 108 -35.95 -0.22 1.17
N ILE A 109 -35.34 0.36 2.21
CA ILE A 109 -35.31 1.79 2.46
C ILE A 109 -33.87 2.27 2.42
N VAL A 110 -33.53 2.97 1.35
CA VAL A 110 -32.19 3.56 1.18
C VAL A 110 -32.16 4.93 1.86
N GLN A 111 -31.08 5.22 2.56
CA GLN A 111 -30.85 6.52 3.18
C GLN A 111 -30.60 7.57 2.09
N TYR A 112 -31.25 8.72 2.20
CA TYR A 112 -31.22 9.81 1.25
C TYR A 112 -32.25 9.68 0.10
N SER A 113 -32.53 10.82 -0.54
CA SER A 113 -33.48 10.94 -1.66
C SER A 113 -32.72 10.85 -2.99
N TYR A 114 -32.96 9.78 -3.76
CA TYR A 114 -32.36 9.60 -5.06
C TYR A 114 -33.40 9.55 -6.16
N LYS A 115 -33.38 10.55 -7.06
CA LYS A 115 -34.10 10.47 -8.33
C LYS A 115 -33.42 9.46 -9.27
N PRO A 116 -34.05 9.02 -10.37
CA PRO A 116 -33.49 8.00 -11.26
C PRO A 116 -32.08 8.31 -11.73
N ASP A 117 -31.81 9.54 -12.18
CA ASP A 117 -30.49 9.94 -12.65
C ASP A 117 -29.42 9.85 -11.56
N ASP A 118 -29.78 10.22 -10.32
CA ASP A 118 -28.83 10.17 -9.20
C ASP A 118 -28.51 8.71 -8.79
N LEU A 119 -29.49 7.80 -8.87
CA LEU A 119 -29.27 6.37 -8.62
C LEU A 119 -28.38 5.74 -9.67
N MET A 120 -28.59 6.10 -10.94
CA MET A 120 -27.89 5.49 -12.07
C MET A 120 -26.50 6.10 -12.30
N ASN A 121 -26.39 7.43 -12.11
CA ASN A 121 -25.22 8.21 -12.51
C ASN A 121 -24.53 8.93 -11.35
N PHE A 122 -24.85 8.60 -10.10
CA PHE A 122 -24.27 9.29 -8.96
C PHE A 122 -22.74 9.15 -8.98
N GLN A 123 -22.09 10.26 -9.24
CA GLN A 123 -20.64 10.35 -9.23
C GLN A 123 -20.20 11.39 -8.20
N PRO A 124 -19.16 11.11 -7.42
CA PRO A 124 -18.59 12.13 -6.54
C PRO A 124 -17.99 13.27 -7.37
N ASN A 125 -18.15 14.49 -6.90
CA ASN A 125 -17.49 15.65 -7.49
C ASN A 125 -15.95 15.48 -7.36
N GLY A 126 -15.23 15.63 -8.48
CA GLY A 126 -13.77 15.62 -8.49
C GLY A 126 -13.13 14.69 -9.52
N VAL A 127 -11.82 14.66 -9.50
CA VAL A 127 -11.02 13.83 -10.42
C VAL A 127 -11.13 12.37 -10.03
N LEU A 128 -11.34 11.48 -11.00
CA LEU A 128 -11.31 10.03 -10.78
C LEU A 128 -9.94 9.61 -10.22
N ASN A 129 -9.98 8.99 -9.06
CA ASN A 129 -8.82 8.38 -8.43
C ASN A 129 -9.21 6.97 -7.99
N PRO A 130 -8.56 5.90 -8.51
CA PRO A 130 -8.92 4.52 -8.19
C PRO A 130 -8.97 4.19 -6.70
N ALA A 131 -8.20 4.90 -5.88
CA ALA A 131 -8.14 4.67 -4.44
C ALA A 131 -9.19 5.47 -3.64
N THR A 132 -9.51 6.70 -4.08
CA THR A 132 -10.35 7.62 -3.30
C THR A 132 -11.65 8.02 -4.00
N ASN A 133 -11.69 7.93 -5.33
CA ASN A 133 -12.84 8.25 -6.16
C ASN A 133 -12.91 7.30 -7.36
N PRO A 134 -13.40 6.06 -7.16
CA PRO A 134 -13.33 4.99 -8.15
C PRO A 134 -14.34 5.11 -9.30
N GLY A 135 -15.13 6.17 -9.39
CA GLY A 135 -16.12 6.36 -10.44
C GLY A 135 -17.57 6.26 -9.96
N ILE A 136 -18.44 5.63 -10.73
CA ILE A 136 -19.87 5.55 -10.43
C ILE A 136 -20.13 4.80 -9.12
N TYR A 137 -20.93 5.38 -8.25
CA TYR A 137 -21.40 4.72 -7.05
C TYR A 137 -22.43 3.65 -7.42
N TYR A 138 -22.15 2.40 -7.02
CA TYR A 138 -23.02 1.28 -7.35
C TYR A 138 -23.81 0.76 -6.15
N LYS A 139 -23.47 1.13 -4.91
CA LYS A 139 -24.16 0.68 -3.71
C LYS A 139 -24.57 1.86 -2.83
N HIS A 140 -25.75 1.73 -2.24
CA HIS A 140 -26.40 2.76 -1.43
C HIS A 140 -26.71 2.21 -0.04
N LYS A 141 -26.44 3.02 1.01
CA LYS A 141 -26.69 2.65 2.40
C LYS A 141 -28.17 2.55 2.67
N THR A 142 -28.59 1.45 3.33
CA THR A 142 -29.99 1.23 3.72
C THR A 142 -30.23 1.54 5.19
N PHE A 143 -31.48 1.48 5.62
CA PHE A 143 -31.85 1.46 7.04
C PHE A 143 -31.78 0.05 7.65
N GLY A 144 -31.58 -1.00 6.84
CA GLY A 144 -31.35 -2.37 7.30
C GLY A 144 -30.00 -2.47 8.01
N LYS A 145 -30.01 -3.09 9.18
CA LYS A 145 -28.81 -3.34 9.97
C LYS A 145 -28.89 -4.72 10.54
N ASP A 146 -27.78 -5.47 10.49
CA ASP A 146 -27.72 -6.74 11.21
C ASP A 146 -27.79 -6.51 12.71
N PRO A 147 -28.42 -7.40 13.46
CA PRO A 147 -28.49 -7.29 14.91
C PRO A 147 -27.12 -7.40 15.56
N ILE A 148 -26.97 -6.80 16.73
CA ILE A 148 -25.79 -6.97 17.57
C ILE A 148 -25.65 -8.47 17.89
N GLN A 149 -24.44 -8.99 17.70
CA GLN A 149 -24.14 -10.41 17.92
C GLN A 149 -23.36 -10.62 19.22
N VAL A 150 -23.71 -11.65 19.97
CA VAL A 150 -22.92 -12.10 21.11
C VAL A 150 -21.92 -13.14 20.64
N VAL A 151 -20.64 -12.83 20.73
CA VAL A 151 -19.55 -13.74 20.37
C VAL A 151 -18.66 -14.02 21.59
N THR A 152 -17.95 -15.14 21.56
CA THR A 152 -16.92 -15.43 22.56
C THR A 152 -15.60 -14.83 22.09
N ASN A 153 -15.02 -13.95 22.88
CA ASN A 153 -13.69 -13.41 22.60
C ASN A 153 -12.67 -14.55 22.68
N PRO A 154 -11.95 -14.89 21.62
CA PRO A 154 -11.05 -16.04 21.59
C PRO A 154 -9.86 -15.92 22.56
N LYS A 155 -9.44 -14.68 22.87
CA LYS A 155 -8.31 -14.44 23.80
C LYS A 155 -8.70 -14.49 25.27
N THR A 156 -9.90 -14.02 25.61
CA THR A 156 -10.33 -13.88 27.00
C THR A 156 -11.38 -14.92 27.44
N GLY A 157 -11.99 -15.63 26.50
CA GLY A 157 -13.10 -16.55 26.74
C GLY A 157 -14.41 -15.89 27.19
N ARG A 158 -14.46 -14.56 27.26
CA ARG A 158 -15.66 -13.81 27.68
C ARG A 158 -16.63 -13.64 26.54
N LYS A 159 -17.92 -13.68 26.84
CA LYS A 159 -18.96 -13.26 25.90
C LYS A 159 -18.95 -11.74 25.79
N ILE A 160 -18.96 -11.25 24.58
CA ILE A 160 -18.96 -9.83 24.25
C ILE A 160 -20.00 -9.55 23.17
N GLU A 161 -20.55 -8.36 23.16
CA GLU A 161 -21.45 -7.87 22.13
C GLU A 161 -20.64 -7.22 21.01
N VAL A 162 -20.87 -7.67 19.78
CA VAL A 162 -20.17 -7.16 18.60
C VAL A 162 -21.17 -6.51 17.66
N TYR A 163 -20.96 -5.23 17.38
CA TYR A 163 -21.68 -4.52 16.34
C TYR A 163 -20.92 -4.70 15.03
N LYS A 164 -21.57 -5.29 14.04
CA LYS A 164 -20.86 -5.65 12.82
C LYS A 164 -21.27 -4.84 11.61
N ARG A 165 -22.57 -4.45 11.41
CA ARG A 165 -22.95 -4.46 9.99
C ARG A 165 -24.04 -3.48 9.62
N GLU A 166 -23.65 -2.54 8.78
CA GLU A 166 -24.57 -1.81 7.93
C GLU A 166 -24.82 -2.58 6.65
N LYS A 167 -26.01 -2.40 6.06
CA LYS A 167 -26.39 -3.00 4.78
C LYS A 167 -26.36 -1.95 3.68
N TYR A 168 -25.75 -2.33 2.58
CA TYR A 168 -25.78 -1.56 1.34
C TYR A 168 -26.53 -2.33 0.27
N LEU A 169 -27.26 -1.61 -0.54
CA LEU A 169 -28.04 -2.15 -1.65
C LEU A 169 -27.36 -1.79 -2.97
N PRO A 170 -26.94 -2.76 -3.78
CA PRO A 170 -26.33 -2.48 -5.08
C PRO A 170 -27.40 -2.05 -6.09
N VAL A 171 -27.08 -1.01 -6.85
CA VAL A 171 -27.81 -0.56 -8.03
C VAL A 171 -26.94 -0.81 -9.25
N LEU A 172 -27.38 -1.67 -10.12
CA LEU A 172 -26.68 -2.06 -11.34
C LEU A 172 -27.38 -1.36 -12.53
N SER A 173 -26.75 -0.32 -13.04
CA SER A 173 -27.28 0.49 -14.14
C SER A 173 -26.52 0.23 -15.43
N THR A 174 -27.15 0.53 -16.56
CA THR A 174 -26.50 0.54 -17.87
C THR A 174 -25.27 1.46 -17.87
N ASP A 175 -25.33 2.59 -17.19
CA ASP A 175 -24.23 3.54 -17.10
C ASP A 175 -23.02 2.94 -16.35
N LEU A 176 -23.25 2.19 -15.27
CA LEU A 176 -22.18 1.43 -14.60
C LEU A 176 -21.51 0.43 -15.55
N PHE A 177 -22.31 -0.32 -16.30
CA PHE A 177 -21.80 -1.31 -17.24
C PHE A 177 -21.02 -0.64 -18.42
N HIS A 178 -21.54 0.45 -18.96
CA HIS A 178 -20.83 1.21 -20.00
C HIS A 178 -19.53 1.86 -19.47
N PHE A 179 -19.58 2.41 -18.25
CA PHE A 179 -18.37 2.91 -17.57
C PHE A 179 -17.28 1.83 -17.50
N LYS A 180 -17.66 0.61 -17.19
CA LYS A 180 -16.78 -0.56 -17.13
C LYS A 180 -16.46 -1.15 -18.51
N LYS A 181 -17.02 -0.63 -19.60
CA LYS A 181 -16.85 -1.09 -20.99
C LYS A 181 -17.22 -2.57 -21.17
N LEU A 182 -18.34 -2.97 -20.59
CA LEU A 182 -18.89 -4.31 -20.71
C LEU A 182 -19.79 -4.41 -21.94
N ALA A 183 -19.79 -5.57 -22.57
CA ALA A 183 -20.56 -5.85 -23.80
C ALA A 183 -21.82 -6.67 -23.52
N ASP A 184 -21.77 -7.59 -22.56
CA ASP A 184 -22.88 -8.50 -22.22
C ASP A 184 -23.43 -8.14 -20.83
N LEU A 185 -24.38 -7.19 -20.82
CA LEU A 185 -24.95 -6.68 -19.59
C LEU A 185 -25.82 -7.74 -18.88
N GLU A 186 -26.56 -8.52 -19.66
CA GLU A 186 -27.41 -9.62 -19.12
C GLU A 186 -26.57 -10.69 -18.44
N TYR A 187 -25.47 -11.12 -19.08
CA TYR A 187 -24.54 -12.09 -18.48
C TYR A 187 -23.99 -11.61 -17.13
N ASN A 188 -23.51 -10.35 -17.07
CA ASN A 188 -22.95 -9.80 -15.86
C ASN A 188 -23.98 -9.68 -14.72
N TYR A 189 -25.21 -9.32 -15.02
CA TYR A 189 -26.28 -9.27 -14.03
C TYR A 189 -26.72 -10.68 -13.58
N LYS A 190 -27.03 -11.55 -14.55
CA LYS A 190 -27.52 -12.91 -14.30
C LYS A 190 -26.49 -13.80 -13.62
N TYR A 191 -25.22 -13.46 -13.72
CA TYR A 191 -24.15 -14.18 -13.03
C TYR A 191 -24.36 -14.22 -11.51
N PHE A 192 -24.78 -13.11 -10.92
CA PHE A 192 -25.09 -13.01 -9.48
C PHE A 192 -26.55 -13.22 -9.14
N PHE A 193 -27.46 -12.92 -10.07
CA PHE A 193 -28.91 -12.98 -9.89
C PHE A 193 -29.57 -13.85 -10.97
N PRO A 194 -29.25 -15.17 -11.04
CA PRO A 194 -29.69 -16.02 -12.13
C PRO A 194 -31.21 -16.18 -12.24
N ASN A 195 -31.94 -16.04 -11.13
CA ASN A 195 -33.39 -16.18 -11.07
C ASN A 195 -34.15 -14.88 -11.30
N SER A 196 -33.47 -13.74 -11.40
CA SER A 196 -34.08 -12.42 -11.65
C SER A 196 -34.36 -12.25 -13.13
N GLN A 197 -35.41 -11.50 -13.49
CA GLN A 197 -35.71 -11.19 -14.89
C GLN A 197 -34.80 -10.12 -15.42
N TRP A 198 -34.22 -10.36 -16.61
CA TRP A 198 -33.57 -9.31 -17.39
C TRP A 198 -34.62 -8.62 -18.27
N LYS A 199 -34.74 -7.30 -18.18
CA LYS A 199 -35.74 -6.48 -18.90
C LYS A 199 -35.14 -5.55 -19.95
N GLY A 200 -33.85 -5.73 -20.25
CA GLY A 200 -33.14 -4.99 -21.27
C GLY A 200 -32.18 -3.93 -20.73
N ASP A 201 -31.45 -3.32 -21.65
CA ASP A 201 -30.27 -2.51 -21.35
C ASP A 201 -30.57 -1.08 -20.87
N ASN A 202 -31.81 -0.62 -21.06
CA ASN A 202 -32.20 0.77 -20.71
C ASN A 202 -32.85 0.89 -19.31
N GLN A 203 -32.55 -0.05 -18.42
CA GLN A 203 -33.09 -0.08 -17.08
C GLN A 203 -31.99 -0.16 -16.02
N PHE A 204 -32.33 0.09 -14.79
CA PHE A 204 -31.48 -0.23 -13.66
C PHE A 204 -32.09 -1.34 -12.81
N TYR A 205 -31.23 -2.09 -12.17
CA TYR A 205 -31.56 -3.23 -11.35
C TYR A 205 -31.11 -2.95 -9.92
N VAL A 206 -31.94 -3.26 -8.97
CA VAL A 206 -31.66 -3.09 -7.55
C VAL A 206 -31.51 -4.47 -6.95
N ALA A 207 -30.28 -4.89 -6.72
CA ALA A 207 -29.97 -6.27 -6.35
C ALA A 207 -30.71 -7.29 -7.24
N ASN A 208 -31.56 -8.14 -6.65
CA ASN A 208 -32.33 -9.18 -7.32
C ASN A 208 -33.67 -8.74 -7.93
N ALA A 209 -33.91 -7.42 -8.04
CA ALA A 209 -35.16 -6.88 -8.57
C ALA A 209 -34.93 -5.84 -9.67
N SER A 210 -35.88 -5.72 -10.60
CA SER A 210 -35.95 -4.62 -11.55
C SER A 210 -37.07 -3.65 -11.16
N VAL A 211 -36.87 -2.38 -11.53
CA VAL A 211 -37.90 -1.35 -11.30
C VAL A 211 -38.99 -1.50 -12.34
N ILE A 212 -40.25 -1.40 -11.89
CA ILE A 212 -41.41 -1.44 -12.75
C ILE A 212 -41.66 -0.04 -13.36
N GLU A 213 -42.43 0.05 -14.46
CA GLU A 213 -42.82 1.30 -15.11
C GLU A 213 -41.68 2.15 -15.67
N GLY A 214 -40.66 1.47 -16.27
CA GLY A 214 -39.60 2.12 -17.02
C GLY A 214 -38.56 2.88 -16.18
N GLY A 215 -38.47 2.59 -14.87
CA GLY A 215 -37.45 3.19 -14.01
C GLY A 215 -37.75 4.63 -13.54
N ASN A 216 -38.91 5.18 -13.89
CA ASN A 216 -39.34 6.50 -13.41
C ASN A 216 -39.76 6.38 -11.93
N GLY A 217 -38.98 6.96 -11.03
CA GLY A 217 -39.36 7.06 -9.62
C GLY A 217 -40.56 7.94 -9.42
N ILE A 218 -41.39 7.62 -8.44
CA ILE A 218 -42.51 8.45 -8.00
C ILE A 218 -41.99 9.45 -6.97
N PRO A 219 -42.02 10.78 -7.24
CA PRO A 219 -41.64 11.78 -6.25
C PRO A 219 -42.55 11.72 -5.02
N THR A 220 -41.94 11.79 -3.83
CA THR A 220 -42.68 11.79 -2.56
C THR A 220 -42.28 13.02 -1.74
N ASP A 221 -43.02 13.36 -0.71
CA ASP A 221 -42.74 14.50 0.18
C ASP A 221 -41.30 14.47 0.76
N ASN A 222 -40.72 13.28 0.90
CA ASN A 222 -39.45 13.08 1.54
C ASN A 222 -38.43 12.28 0.70
N GLY A 223 -38.68 12.14 -0.62
CA GLY A 223 -37.74 11.44 -1.49
C GLY A 223 -38.36 10.81 -2.74
N TYR A 224 -38.07 9.56 -2.96
CA TYR A 224 -38.54 8.80 -4.13
C TYR A 224 -39.03 7.40 -3.75
N LEU A 225 -40.10 6.98 -4.43
CA LEU A 225 -40.67 5.65 -4.36
C LEU A 225 -40.45 4.93 -5.70
N TYR A 226 -39.90 3.75 -5.67
CA TYR A 226 -39.75 2.83 -6.80
C TYR A 226 -40.57 1.56 -6.54
N LEU A 227 -41.40 1.18 -7.46
CA LEU A 227 -42.11 -0.10 -7.44
C LEU A 227 -41.21 -1.14 -8.11
N ILE A 228 -41.04 -2.29 -7.49
CA ILE A 228 -40.12 -3.35 -7.93
C ILE A 228 -40.84 -4.65 -8.16
N ASP A 229 -40.28 -5.52 -9.00
CA ASP A 229 -40.87 -6.79 -9.41
C ASP A 229 -40.49 -7.99 -8.54
N ASN A 230 -39.72 -7.76 -7.48
CA ASN A 230 -39.33 -8.81 -6.53
C ASN A 230 -38.99 -8.23 -5.16
N THR A 231 -39.16 -9.00 -4.10
CA THR A 231 -38.71 -8.61 -2.75
C THR A 231 -37.18 -8.63 -2.68
N LEU A 232 -36.58 -7.53 -2.19
CA LEU A 232 -35.13 -7.41 -2.05
C LEU A 232 -34.61 -8.32 -0.95
N LYS A 233 -33.79 -9.28 -1.34
CA LYS A 233 -33.11 -10.16 -0.40
C LYS A 233 -31.99 -9.38 0.31
N PRO A 234 -31.96 -9.33 1.65
CA PRO A 234 -30.81 -8.77 2.36
C PRO A 234 -29.54 -9.53 2.00
N LEU A 235 -28.54 -8.80 1.51
CA LEU A 235 -27.26 -9.41 1.10
C LEU A 235 -26.39 -9.72 2.31
N ARG A 236 -25.65 -10.82 2.24
CA ARG A 236 -24.61 -11.16 3.20
C ARG A 236 -23.39 -10.28 2.97
N ASN A 237 -22.52 -10.12 3.94
CA ASN A 237 -21.17 -9.63 3.65
C ASN A 237 -20.25 -10.81 3.25
N ILE A 238 -19.07 -10.45 2.74
CA ILE A 238 -18.12 -11.46 2.25
C ILE A 238 -17.70 -12.41 3.36
N TYR A 239 -17.46 -11.91 4.56
CA TYR A 239 -17.05 -12.75 5.68
C TYR A 239 -18.12 -13.75 6.12
N ASP A 240 -19.42 -13.42 5.99
CA ASP A 240 -20.51 -14.36 6.29
C ASP A 240 -20.47 -15.60 5.40
N ILE A 241 -19.95 -15.46 4.17
CA ILE A 241 -19.79 -16.60 3.25
C ILE A 241 -18.57 -17.44 3.66
N VAL A 242 -17.50 -16.77 4.05
CA VAL A 242 -16.26 -17.42 4.51
C VAL A 242 -16.48 -18.19 5.80
N GLU A 243 -17.28 -17.65 6.74
CA GLU A 243 -17.59 -18.32 8.02
C GLU A 243 -18.71 -19.38 7.95
N ASP A 244 -19.42 -19.48 6.83
CA ASP A 244 -20.54 -20.43 6.65
C ASP A 244 -20.01 -21.87 6.63
N PRO A 245 -20.31 -22.70 7.65
CA PRO A 245 -19.78 -24.06 7.74
C PRO A 245 -20.32 -25.00 6.65
N SER A 246 -21.36 -24.59 5.92
CA SER A 246 -21.87 -25.33 4.75
C SER A 246 -21.04 -25.10 3.49
N LYS A 247 -20.06 -24.20 3.55
CA LYS A 247 -19.17 -23.84 2.45
C LYS A 247 -17.74 -24.33 2.74
N ASN A 248 -16.95 -24.53 1.70
CA ASN A 248 -15.60 -25.10 1.79
C ASN A 248 -14.53 -24.00 1.85
N TYR A 249 -14.61 -23.09 2.84
CA TYR A 249 -13.66 -21.98 3.04
C TYR A 249 -13.10 -21.92 4.47
N SER A 250 -13.16 -23.04 5.20
CA SER A 250 -12.74 -23.10 6.61
C SER A 250 -11.24 -22.87 6.78
N VAL A 251 -10.42 -23.27 5.81
CA VAL A 251 -8.97 -23.05 5.80
C VAL A 251 -8.68 -21.58 5.61
N PHE A 252 -9.30 -20.94 4.62
CA PHE A 252 -9.16 -19.48 4.40
C PHE A 252 -9.58 -18.71 5.65
N LYS A 253 -10.71 -19.07 6.26
CA LYS A 253 -11.19 -18.47 7.51
C LYS A 253 -10.15 -18.61 8.63
N SER A 254 -9.62 -19.82 8.84
CA SER A 254 -8.67 -20.05 9.94
C SER A 254 -7.41 -19.20 9.83
N LEU A 255 -6.89 -19.01 8.60
CA LEU A 255 -5.74 -18.13 8.33
C LEU A 255 -6.10 -16.65 8.46
N TYR A 256 -7.27 -16.27 7.95
CA TYR A 256 -7.75 -14.89 8.00
C TYR A 256 -7.99 -14.42 9.45
N ASP A 257 -8.54 -15.31 10.28
CA ASP A 257 -8.82 -15.04 11.70
C ASP A 257 -7.56 -14.93 12.59
N ARG A 258 -6.39 -15.32 12.10
CA ARG A 258 -5.12 -15.02 12.81
C ARG A 258 -4.86 -13.52 12.92
N PHE A 259 -5.46 -12.72 12.04
CA PHE A 259 -5.40 -11.25 12.07
C PHE A 259 -6.57 -10.63 12.85
N ALA A 260 -7.46 -11.43 13.43
CA ALA A 260 -8.64 -10.95 14.10
C ALA A 260 -8.27 -10.09 15.32
N ALA A 261 -8.90 -8.92 15.40
CA ALA A 261 -8.84 -8.01 16.52
C ALA A 261 -10.24 -7.64 16.99
N ILE A 262 -10.40 -7.50 18.29
CA ILE A 262 -11.65 -7.13 18.93
C ILE A 262 -11.35 -5.94 19.83
N THR A 263 -11.90 -4.79 19.49
CA THR A 263 -11.65 -3.54 20.19
C THR A 263 -12.94 -2.99 20.76
N TYR A 264 -12.93 -2.60 22.05
CA TYR A 264 -14.02 -1.88 22.67
C TYR A 264 -14.23 -0.52 22.01
N ASP A 265 -15.48 -0.19 21.71
CA ASP A 265 -15.85 1.12 21.15
C ASP A 265 -16.79 1.86 22.11
N ALA A 266 -16.30 2.96 22.68
CA ALA A 266 -17.03 3.74 23.66
C ALA A 266 -18.25 4.48 23.02
N GLN A 267 -18.11 4.98 21.78
CA GLN A 267 -19.17 5.72 21.12
C GLN A 267 -20.33 4.80 20.69
N LEU A 268 -20.00 3.61 20.20
CA LEU A 268 -21.03 2.61 19.89
C LEU A 268 -21.71 2.09 21.14
N SER A 269 -20.95 1.91 22.23
CA SER A 269 -21.50 1.50 23.52
C SER A 269 -22.47 2.55 24.07
N GLU A 270 -22.18 3.84 23.93
CA GLU A 270 -23.09 4.93 24.30
C GLU A 270 -24.33 4.97 23.41
N LYS A 271 -24.16 4.77 22.09
CA LYS A 271 -25.26 4.87 21.11
C LYS A 271 -26.22 3.69 21.14
N TYR A 272 -25.71 2.48 21.34
CA TYR A 272 -26.47 1.23 21.21
C TYR A 272 -26.53 0.39 22.47
N GLY A 273 -25.73 0.66 23.48
CA GLY A 273 -25.78 -0.01 24.78
C GLY A 273 -27.07 0.36 25.51
N ALA A 274 -27.88 -0.64 25.85
CA ALA A 274 -29.16 -0.43 26.51
C ALA A 274 -29.04 -0.35 28.03
N THR A 275 -27.93 -0.81 28.61
CA THR A 275 -27.70 -0.89 30.06
C THR A 275 -26.25 -0.60 30.43
N SER A 276 -26.00 -0.34 31.72
CA SER A 276 -24.67 0.03 32.26
C SER A 276 -23.57 -1.04 32.14
N ASN A 277 -23.91 -2.23 31.64
CA ASN A 277 -22.97 -3.35 31.43
C ASN A 277 -22.73 -3.68 29.95
N ASP A 278 -23.38 -2.96 29.03
CA ASP A 278 -23.34 -3.28 27.61
C ASP A 278 -22.15 -2.61 26.95
N SER A 279 -21.04 -3.31 26.98
CA SER A 279 -19.84 -2.91 26.23
C SER A 279 -19.94 -3.46 24.81
N ILE A 280 -19.97 -2.58 23.83
CA ILE A 280 -19.99 -2.94 22.40
C ILE A 280 -18.56 -2.96 21.87
N TYR A 281 -18.24 -4.00 21.16
CA TYR A 281 -16.93 -4.21 20.53
C TYR A 281 -17.06 -4.22 19.03
N VAL A 282 -16.00 -3.81 18.36
CA VAL A 282 -15.85 -3.94 16.91
C VAL A 282 -14.92 -5.11 16.62
N TYR A 283 -15.35 -5.98 15.71
CA TYR A 283 -14.57 -7.10 15.21
C TYR A 283 -14.01 -6.76 13.84
N TYR A 284 -12.70 -6.90 13.66
CA TYR A 284 -12.00 -6.62 12.41
C TYR A 284 -10.73 -7.46 12.30
N HIS A 285 -10.06 -7.37 11.14
CA HIS A 285 -8.81 -8.05 10.88
C HIS A 285 -7.71 -7.01 10.63
N ASN A 286 -6.66 -7.03 11.43
CA ASN A 286 -5.50 -6.14 11.27
C ASN A 286 -4.79 -6.46 9.96
N SER A 287 -4.22 -5.43 9.32
CA SER A 287 -3.40 -5.55 8.10
C SER A 287 -4.09 -6.16 6.87
N LEU A 288 -5.29 -6.72 7.00
CA LEU A 288 -6.06 -7.30 5.91
C LEU A 288 -7.24 -6.40 5.48
N PRO A 289 -7.75 -6.55 4.23
CA PRO A 289 -8.99 -5.91 3.82
C PRO A 289 -10.16 -6.31 4.73
N LYS A 290 -10.96 -5.35 5.20
CA LYS A 290 -11.97 -5.53 6.26
C LYS A 290 -13.28 -6.13 5.75
N ILE A 291 -13.26 -7.36 5.26
CA ILE A 291 -14.44 -8.01 4.66
C ILE A 291 -15.56 -8.39 5.65
N ALA A 292 -15.33 -8.25 6.95
CA ALA A 292 -16.33 -8.52 7.98
C ALA A 292 -17.22 -7.31 8.31
N SER A 293 -16.88 -6.11 7.87
CA SER A 293 -17.65 -4.89 8.17
C SER A 293 -17.36 -3.76 7.18
N GLU A 294 -18.26 -2.78 7.12
CA GLU A 294 -18.10 -1.53 6.35
C GLU A 294 -17.53 -0.37 7.20
N TRP A 295 -16.82 -0.67 8.28
CA TRP A 295 -16.29 0.34 9.18
C TRP A 295 -15.09 1.07 8.60
N THR A 296 -15.02 2.37 8.85
CA THR A 296 -13.85 3.19 8.55
C THR A 296 -13.01 3.33 9.82
N PHE A 297 -11.73 2.97 9.73
CA PHE A 297 -10.78 3.22 10.81
C PHE A 297 -10.46 4.71 10.89
N ASN A 298 -10.64 5.31 12.05
CA ASN A 298 -10.23 6.68 12.33
C ASN A 298 -8.95 6.68 13.17
N TYR A 299 -7.91 7.35 12.69
CA TYR A 299 -6.60 7.47 13.37
C TYR A 299 -6.66 8.12 14.76
N GLU A 300 -7.73 8.83 15.07
CA GLU A 300 -7.89 9.56 16.34
C GLU A 300 -8.49 8.73 17.50
N GLY A 301 -8.69 7.44 17.33
CA GLY A 301 -9.08 6.62 18.50
C GLY A 301 -10.12 5.54 18.29
N GLY A 302 -10.33 5.04 17.07
CA GLY A 302 -11.21 3.89 16.91
C GLY A 302 -11.90 3.78 15.55
N PHE A 303 -12.82 2.84 15.45
CA PHE A 303 -13.67 2.67 14.30
C PHE A 303 -14.86 3.62 14.38
N THR A 304 -15.13 4.33 13.29
CA THR A 304 -16.35 5.11 13.15
C THR A 304 -17.31 4.43 12.20
N GLU A 305 -18.60 4.59 12.48
CA GLU A 305 -19.67 4.18 11.57
C GLU A 305 -19.44 4.84 10.19
N ASN A 306 -19.50 4.04 9.12
CA ASN A 306 -19.35 4.60 7.78
C ASN A 306 -20.51 5.56 7.48
N ILE A 307 -20.18 6.84 7.37
CA ILE A 307 -21.17 7.89 7.09
C ILE A 307 -21.50 8.03 5.60
N GLN A 308 -20.78 7.32 4.72
CA GLN A 308 -21.05 7.39 3.29
C GLN A 308 -22.37 6.74 2.96
N VAL A 309 -23.30 7.54 2.40
CA VAL A 309 -24.64 7.07 1.98
C VAL A 309 -24.62 6.35 0.64
N ALA A 310 -23.56 6.52 -0.16
CA ALA A 310 -23.32 5.77 -1.38
C ALA A 310 -21.81 5.54 -1.59
N SER A 311 -21.44 4.48 -2.27
CA SER A 311 -20.02 4.14 -2.51
C SER A 311 -19.83 3.42 -3.85
N GLY A 312 -18.70 3.72 -4.52
CA GLY A 312 -18.21 2.99 -5.69
C GLY A 312 -17.19 1.91 -5.33
N THR A 313 -16.72 1.86 -4.08
CA THR A 313 -15.71 0.88 -3.65
C THR A 313 -16.34 -0.44 -3.23
N ALA A 314 -15.73 -1.52 -3.65
CA ALA A 314 -16.09 -2.89 -3.31
C ALA A 314 -14.86 -3.67 -2.84
N PHE A 315 -15.08 -4.65 -1.96
CA PHE A 315 -14.15 -5.76 -1.81
C PHE A 315 -14.47 -6.82 -2.86
N ASN A 316 -13.49 -7.15 -3.67
CA ASN A 316 -13.61 -8.21 -4.66
C ASN A 316 -12.83 -9.41 -4.14
N ALA A 317 -13.55 -10.40 -3.62
CA ALA A 317 -12.96 -11.56 -2.95
C ALA A 317 -12.92 -12.75 -3.91
N PHE A 318 -11.71 -13.25 -4.17
CA PHE A 318 -11.42 -14.43 -4.99
C PHE A 318 -10.92 -15.55 -4.06
N VAL A 319 -11.82 -16.18 -3.33
CA VAL A 319 -11.47 -17.05 -2.21
C VAL A 319 -11.25 -18.48 -2.68
N PRO A 320 -10.03 -19.06 -2.52
CA PRO A 320 -9.79 -20.46 -2.85
C PRO A 320 -10.52 -21.37 -1.88
N ASN A 321 -11.09 -22.46 -2.39
CA ASN A 321 -11.70 -23.50 -1.55
C ASN A 321 -10.64 -24.23 -0.72
N ASP A 322 -11.10 -24.94 0.31
CA ASP A 322 -10.22 -25.62 1.27
C ASP A 322 -9.21 -26.56 0.59
N ALA A 323 -9.64 -27.33 -0.40
CA ALA A 323 -8.77 -28.29 -1.09
C ALA A 323 -7.63 -27.59 -1.86
N ALA A 324 -7.94 -26.51 -2.56
CA ALA A 324 -6.95 -25.74 -3.29
C ALA A 324 -5.95 -25.05 -2.35
N LEU A 325 -6.45 -24.48 -1.25
CA LEU A 325 -5.61 -23.76 -0.31
C LEU A 325 -4.72 -24.70 0.52
N GLU A 326 -5.25 -25.87 0.95
CA GLU A 326 -4.45 -26.89 1.63
C GLU A 326 -3.34 -27.44 0.75
N SER A 327 -3.64 -27.74 -0.51
CA SER A 327 -2.63 -28.22 -1.46
C SER A 327 -1.51 -27.18 -1.63
N PHE A 328 -1.87 -25.91 -1.79
CA PHE A 328 -0.91 -24.84 -1.91
C PHE A 328 -0.05 -24.68 -0.64
N ILE A 329 -0.65 -24.70 0.54
CA ILE A 329 0.07 -24.57 1.81
C ILE A 329 1.09 -25.70 1.96
N HIS A 330 0.68 -26.93 1.70
CA HIS A 330 1.56 -28.07 1.79
C HIS A 330 2.74 -28.02 0.79
N GLU A 331 2.49 -27.54 -0.42
CA GLU A 331 3.52 -27.44 -1.45
C GLU A 331 4.45 -26.23 -1.22
N PHE A 332 3.91 -25.08 -0.85
CA PHE A 332 4.66 -23.83 -0.78
C PHE A 332 5.36 -23.60 0.56
N PHE A 333 4.81 -24.12 1.66
CA PHE A 333 5.32 -23.93 3.02
C PHE A 333 5.81 -25.24 3.68
N PRO A 334 6.68 -26.05 3.01
CA PRO A 334 7.06 -27.36 3.51
C PRO A 334 7.90 -27.31 4.79
N ALA A 335 8.55 -26.19 5.11
CA ALA A 335 9.37 -26.01 6.30
C ALA A 335 8.54 -25.80 7.58
N TYR A 336 7.26 -25.44 7.47
CA TYR A 336 6.39 -25.17 8.62
C TYR A 336 5.58 -26.40 8.98
N GLN A 337 5.58 -26.78 10.27
CA GLN A 337 4.94 -28.01 10.74
C GLN A 337 3.41 -27.86 10.80
N SER A 338 2.91 -26.67 11.06
CA SER A 338 1.50 -26.36 11.13
C SER A 338 1.19 -25.01 10.45
N ARG A 339 -0.10 -24.74 10.20
CA ARG A 339 -0.54 -23.45 9.64
C ARG A 339 -0.28 -22.28 10.59
N GLU A 340 -0.29 -22.57 11.89
CA GLU A 340 -0.03 -21.61 12.96
C GLU A 340 1.43 -21.14 12.95
N ASP A 341 2.35 -21.96 12.44
CA ASP A 341 3.78 -21.62 12.36
C ASP A 341 4.11 -20.70 11.17
N ILE A 342 3.23 -20.60 10.17
CA ILE A 342 3.45 -19.74 8.99
C ILE A 342 3.48 -18.27 9.46
N PRO A 343 4.51 -17.48 9.11
CA PRO A 343 4.61 -16.10 9.52
C PRO A 343 3.40 -15.27 9.09
N LEU A 344 2.94 -14.35 9.94
CA LEU A 344 1.83 -13.45 9.61
C LEU A 344 2.10 -12.65 8.34
N LEU A 345 3.32 -12.23 8.10
CA LEU A 345 3.70 -11.51 6.89
C LEU A 345 3.48 -12.34 5.62
N ALA A 346 3.80 -13.63 5.64
CA ALA A 346 3.53 -14.52 4.51
C ALA A 346 2.00 -14.67 4.27
N LEU A 347 1.24 -14.78 5.34
CA LEU A 347 -0.22 -14.87 5.26
C LEU A 347 -0.85 -13.55 4.81
N GLU A 348 -0.31 -12.42 5.21
CA GLU A 348 -0.78 -11.10 4.76
C GLU A 348 -0.69 -11.00 3.23
N TYR A 349 0.47 -11.33 2.64
CA TYR A 349 0.62 -11.33 1.18
C TYR A 349 -0.33 -12.31 0.50
N LEU A 350 -0.44 -13.54 1.05
CA LEU A 350 -1.31 -14.57 0.49
C LEU A 350 -2.78 -14.14 0.51
N LEU A 351 -3.29 -13.75 1.67
CA LEU A 351 -4.71 -13.44 1.87
C LEU A 351 -5.13 -12.12 1.21
N SER A 352 -4.30 -11.08 1.32
CA SER A 352 -4.56 -9.79 0.67
C SER A 352 -4.57 -9.91 -0.85
N ASN A 353 -3.80 -10.85 -1.43
CA ASN A 353 -3.82 -11.09 -2.88
C ASN A 353 -5.16 -11.62 -3.38
N HIS A 354 -5.95 -12.25 -2.50
CA HIS A 354 -7.27 -12.79 -2.81
C HIS A 354 -8.42 -11.80 -2.56
N ILE A 355 -8.13 -10.61 -2.02
CA ILE A 355 -9.16 -9.61 -1.71
C ILE A 355 -8.71 -8.25 -2.23
N LYS A 356 -9.30 -7.81 -3.33
CA LYS A 356 -8.98 -6.51 -3.94
C LYS A 356 -10.01 -5.46 -3.56
N SER A 357 -9.56 -4.38 -2.91
CA SER A 357 -10.37 -3.18 -2.70
C SER A 357 -10.26 -2.27 -3.93
N SER A 358 -11.36 -2.16 -4.70
CA SER A 358 -11.42 -1.35 -5.92
C SER A 358 -12.88 -1.10 -6.31
N ASN A 359 -13.14 -0.65 -7.55
CA ASN A 359 -14.47 -0.76 -8.14
C ASN A 359 -14.93 -2.23 -8.16
N ILE A 360 -16.24 -2.44 -8.11
CA ILE A 360 -16.81 -3.78 -8.24
C ILE A 360 -16.28 -4.47 -9.51
N VAL A 361 -15.80 -5.69 -9.37
CA VAL A 361 -15.31 -6.53 -10.48
C VAL A 361 -16.44 -7.42 -10.96
N LEU A 362 -16.72 -7.37 -12.27
CA LEU A 362 -17.76 -8.16 -12.89
C LEU A 362 -17.16 -9.32 -13.73
N PRO A 363 -17.90 -10.42 -13.94
CA PRO A 363 -17.33 -11.63 -14.52
C PRO A 363 -16.75 -11.47 -15.93
N GLU A 364 -17.32 -10.59 -16.77
CA GLU A 364 -16.79 -10.30 -18.09
C GLU A 364 -15.39 -9.66 -18.03
N GLU A 365 -15.09 -8.84 -17.03
CA GLU A 365 -13.76 -8.24 -16.86
C GLU A 365 -12.70 -9.32 -16.56
N ILE A 366 -13.06 -10.33 -15.77
CA ILE A 366 -12.18 -11.47 -15.47
C ILE A 366 -11.92 -12.28 -16.74
N LYS A 367 -12.98 -12.63 -17.51
CA LYS A 367 -12.86 -13.33 -18.80
C LYS A 367 -11.97 -12.59 -19.79
N ALA A 368 -12.05 -11.27 -19.79
CA ALA A 368 -11.25 -10.41 -20.67
C ALA A 368 -9.80 -10.21 -20.20
N GLY A 369 -9.39 -10.83 -19.08
CA GLY A 369 -8.05 -10.68 -18.50
C GLY A 369 -7.72 -9.27 -18.01
N LYS A 370 -8.75 -8.45 -17.71
CA LYS A 370 -8.58 -7.04 -17.30
C LYS A 370 -8.40 -6.87 -15.79
N VAL A 371 -8.58 -7.94 -15.04
CA VAL A 371 -8.54 -7.89 -13.57
C VAL A 371 -7.19 -8.36 -13.06
N THR A 372 -6.61 -7.56 -12.18
CA THR A 372 -5.40 -7.93 -11.45
C THR A 372 -5.69 -8.05 -9.96
N THR A 373 -4.91 -8.87 -9.27
CA THR A 373 -4.93 -8.99 -7.82
C THR A 373 -4.41 -7.71 -7.14
N THR A 374 -4.35 -7.71 -5.82
CA THR A 374 -3.80 -6.59 -5.04
C THR A 374 -2.33 -6.30 -5.40
N TYR A 375 -1.55 -7.34 -5.66
CA TYR A 375 -0.12 -7.21 -6.01
C TYR A 375 0.16 -7.22 -7.53
N GLY A 376 -0.89 -6.97 -8.34
CA GLY A 376 -0.73 -6.75 -9.79
C GLY A 376 -0.73 -8.01 -10.65
N ASP A 377 -0.80 -9.20 -10.05
CA ASP A 377 -0.89 -10.46 -10.79
C ASP A 377 -2.24 -10.57 -11.51
N ALA A 378 -2.28 -11.25 -12.65
CA ALA A 378 -3.52 -11.53 -13.34
C ALA A 378 -4.46 -12.40 -12.49
N CYS A 379 -5.75 -12.05 -12.41
CA CYS A 379 -6.79 -12.92 -11.86
C CYS A 379 -7.12 -14.02 -12.87
N ASP A 380 -6.22 -15.00 -12.99
CA ASP A 380 -6.32 -16.10 -13.94
C ASP A 380 -7.08 -17.29 -13.33
N PHE A 381 -8.39 -17.31 -13.45
CA PHE A 381 -9.27 -18.43 -13.13
C PHE A 381 -10.48 -18.46 -14.05
N ASP A 382 -11.10 -19.65 -14.20
CA ASP A 382 -12.31 -19.81 -14.99
C ASP A 382 -13.52 -19.32 -14.19
N VAL A 383 -13.98 -18.11 -14.49
CA VAL A 383 -15.08 -17.46 -13.79
C VAL A 383 -16.42 -18.21 -13.93
N ASP A 384 -16.60 -18.99 -14.98
CA ASP A 384 -17.83 -19.79 -15.18
C ASP A 384 -17.85 -21.06 -14.27
N ARG A 385 -16.68 -21.47 -13.77
CA ARG A 385 -16.51 -22.64 -12.90
C ARG A 385 -16.27 -22.28 -11.44
N THR A 386 -16.74 -21.13 -11.00
CA THR A 386 -16.68 -20.72 -9.59
C THR A 386 -17.66 -21.58 -8.76
N ASP A 387 -17.21 -22.07 -7.62
CA ASP A 387 -18.01 -22.91 -6.72
C ASP A 387 -19.15 -22.09 -6.08
N VAL A 388 -18.86 -20.88 -5.64
CA VAL A 388 -19.81 -19.91 -5.08
C VAL A 388 -19.62 -18.56 -5.77
N LYS A 389 -20.71 -17.91 -6.11
CA LYS A 389 -20.76 -16.59 -6.72
C LYS A 389 -21.88 -15.78 -6.11
N GLU A 390 -21.53 -14.75 -5.36
CA GLU A 390 -22.51 -13.91 -4.67
C GLU A 390 -22.18 -12.43 -4.76
N MET A 391 -23.21 -11.63 -5.02
CA MET A 391 -23.19 -10.20 -4.75
C MET A 391 -23.37 -10.00 -3.24
N CYS A 392 -22.50 -9.23 -2.63
CA CYS A 392 -22.47 -8.98 -1.20
C CYS A 392 -22.78 -7.52 -0.88
N THR A 393 -23.19 -7.24 0.36
CA THR A 393 -23.41 -5.87 0.82
C THR A 393 -22.14 -5.02 0.74
N ASN A 394 -20.97 -5.63 0.90
CA ASN A 394 -19.66 -4.96 0.86
C ASN A 394 -18.83 -5.28 -0.40
N GLY A 395 -19.39 -5.97 -1.38
CA GLY A 395 -18.69 -6.26 -2.64
C GLY A 395 -19.17 -7.51 -3.36
N VAL A 396 -18.24 -8.32 -3.86
CA VAL A 396 -18.53 -9.57 -4.58
C VAL A 396 -17.65 -10.70 -4.09
N PHE A 397 -18.21 -11.92 -4.13
CA PHE A 397 -17.54 -13.15 -3.75
C PHE A 397 -17.47 -14.11 -4.94
N TYR A 398 -16.27 -14.57 -5.25
CA TYR A 398 -15.95 -15.62 -6.20
C TYR A 398 -15.23 -16.75 -5.47
N GLY A 399 -15.90 -17.89 -5.32
CA GLY A 399 -15.28 -19.10 -4.78
C GLY A 399 -14.51 -19.82 -5.87
N ILE A 400 -13.19 -19.91 -5.74
CA ILE A 400 -12.31 -20.45 -6.77
C ILE A 400 -11.64 -21.76 -6.33
N ASN A 401 -11.21 -22.57 -7.30
CA ASN A 401 -10.56 -23.86 -7.06
C ASN A 401 -9.03 -23.83 -7.23
N LYS A 402 -8.44 -22.65 -7.19
CA LYS A 402 -6.98 -22.47 -7.24
C LYS A 402 -6.57 -21.27 -6.40
N VAL A 403 -5.31 -21.24 -5.98
CA VAL A 403 -4.71 -20.11 -5.29
C VAL A 403 -4.17 -19.10 -6.30
N LEU A 404 -4.46 -17.81 -6.11
CA LEU A 404 -3.84 -16.72 -6.83
C LEU A 404 -2.52 -16.38 -6.12
N VAL A 405 -1.44 -16.92 -6.65
CA VAL A 405 -0.11 -16.81 -6.01
C VAL A 405 0.40 -15.38 -6.13
N PRO A 406 0.70 -14.68 -5.02
CA PRO A 406 1.18 -13.30 -5.06
C PRO A 406 2.58 -13.18 -5.65
N ALA A 407 2.89 -12.04 -6.27
CA ALA A 407 4.20 -11.78 -6.88
C ALA A 407 5.40 -12.02 -5.95
N PRO A 408 5.36 -11.68 -4.64
CA PRO A 408 6.46 -12.02 -3.72
C PRO A 408 6.79 -13.50 -3.64
N PHE A 409 5.85 -14.40 -3.94
CA PHE A 409 6.05 -15.85 -3.91
C PHE A 409 6.54 -16.45 -5.24
N LYS A 410 6.78 -15.62 -6.25
CA LYS A 410 7.21 -16.04 -7.59
C LYS A 410 8.54 -15.42 -8.04
N THR A 411 9.01 -14.43 -7.33
CA THR A 411 10.17 -13.60 -7.66
C THR A 411 11.37 -13.93 -6.75
N VAL A 412 12.44 -13.15 -6.84
CA VAL A 412 13.65 -13.32 -6.02
C VAL A 412 13.38 -13.36 -4.52
N THR A 413 12.22 -12.88 -4.06
CA THR A 413 11.80 -12.90 -2.65
C THR A 413 11.21 -14.24 -2.20
N LYS A 414 10.91 -15.16 -3.12
CA LYS A 414 10.26 -16.45 -2.82
C LYS A 414 10.90 -17.22 -1.67
N PRO A 415 12.25 -17.41 -1.60
CA PRO A 415 12.87 -18.18 -0.52
C PRO A 415 12.59 -17.65 0.88
N LEU A 416 12.42 -16.34 1.02
CA LEU A 416 12.11 -15.69 2.31
C LEU A 416 10.86 -16.25 2.98
N PHE A 417 9.88 -16.67 2.18
CA PHE A 417 8.60 -17.18 2.67
C PHE A 417 8.59 -18.70 2.85
N GLN A 418 9.53 -19.40 2.20
CA GLN A 418 9.60 -20.87 2.24
C GLN A 418 10.47 -21.41 3.38
N HIS A 419 11.33 -20.58 3.98
CA HIS A 419 12.35 -20.97 4.94
C HIS A 419 12.26 -20.12 6.20
N SER A 420 12.17 -20.77 7.35
CA SER A 420 12.02 -20.08 8.64
C SER A 420 13.29 -19.38 9.12
N GLU A 421 14.46 -19.82 8.63
CA GLU A 421 15.77 -19.26 8.96
C GLU A 421 16.08 -17.89 8.33
N TYR A 422 15.18 -17.35 7.52
CA TYR A 422 15.30 -16.03 6.91
C TYR A 422 14.31 -15.00 7.47
N ASN A 423 13.73 -15.28 8.61
CA ASN A 423 12.68 -14.46 9.21
C ASN A 423 13.13 -13.02 9.51
N MET A 424 14.35 -12.83 10.01
CA MET A 424 14.88 -11.48 10.24
C MET A 424 15.03 -10.70 8.95
N PHE A 425 15.60 -11.30 7.90
CA PHE A 425 15.78 -10.60 6.62
C PHE A 425 14.43 -10.33 5.92
N MET A 426 13.47 -11.24 6.02
CA MET A 426 12.12 -11.03 5.53
C MET A 426 11.46 -9.82 6.20
N ASN A 427 11.53 -9.71 7.53
CA ASN A 427 11.00 -8.57 8.28
C ASN A 427 11.77 -7.27 7.98
N LEU A 428 13.08 -7.35 7.74
CA LEU A 428 13.90 -6.21 7.35
C LEU A 428 13.44 -5.63 6.01
N LEU A 429 13.24 -6.47 4.99
CA LEU A 429 12.73 -6.05 3.68
C LEU A 429 11.29 -5.51 3.76
N TYR A 430 10.46 -6.08 4.62
CA TYR A 430 9.10 -5.57 4.86
C TYR A 430 9.14 -4.18 5.48
N LYS A 431 9.92 -4.00 6.55
CA LYS A 431 10.02 -2.74 7.29
C LYS A 431 10.60 -1.58 6.46
N THR A 432 11.47 -1.91 5.53
CA THR A 432 12.04 -0.93 4.58
C THR A 432 11.20 -0.76 3.31
N GLY A 433 10.10 -1.52 3.14
CA GLY A 433 9.22 -1.44 1.97
C GLY A 433 9.80 -2.09 0.70
N GLU A 434 10.88 -2.89 0.84
CA GLU A 434 11.62 -3.43 -0.30
C GLU A 434 10.98 -4.67 -0.92
N ILE A 435 10.20 -5.47 -0.18
CA ILE A 435 9.62 -6.72 -0.70
C ILE A 435 8.85 -6.44 -2.00
N ILE A 436 7.96 -5.44 -2.01
CA ILE A 436 7.14 -5.15 -3.20
C ILE A 436 7.98 -4.61 -4.36
N GLN A 437 9.01 -3.80 -4.07
CA GLN A 437 9.89 -3.28 -5.12
C GLN A 437 10.68 -4.40 -5.80
N LEU A 438 11.08 -5.43 -5.05
CA LEU A 438 11.79 -6.61 -5.55
C LEU A 438 10.89 -7.58 -6.33
N THR A 439 9.60 -7.29 -6.47
CA THR A 439 8.67 -8.09 -7.31
C THR A 439 8.48 -7.53 -8.71
N ASN A 440 9.09 -6.40 -9.04
CA ASN A 440 8.96 -5.80 -10.37
C ASN A 440 9.58 -6.72 -11.44
N PRO A 441 8.78 -7.21 -12.42
CA PRO A 441 9.25 -8.12 -13.44
C PRO A 441 10.12 -7.46 -14.53
N ASP A 442 10.14 -6.13 -14.59
CA ASP A 442 10.90 -5.37 -15.59
C ASP A 442 12.37 -5.14 -15.18
N ASN A 443 12.72 -5.51 -13.95
CA ASN A 443 14.07 -5.39 -13.41
C ASN A 443 14.68 -6.77 -13.18
N ASP A 444 16.01 -6.85 -13.32
CA ASP A 444 16.80 -7.99 -12.86
C ASP A 444 17.44 -7.68 -11.53
N TYR A 445 17.39 -8.67 -10.62
CA TYR A 445 18.01 -8.55 -9.29
C TYR A 445 18.91 -9.72 -8.97
N THR A 446 19.93 -9.46 -8.16
CA THR A 446 20.61 -10.47 -7.32
C THR A 446 20.29 -10.13 -5.88
N LEU A 447 19.65 -11.06 -5.17
CA LEU A 447 19.32 -10.95 -3.76
C LEU A 447 20.19 -11.89 -2.94
N PHE A 448 20.94 -11.35 -1.98
CA PHE A 448 21.72 -12.11 -1.00
C PHE A 448 20.91 -12.19 0.30
N ILE A 449 20.53 -13.39 0.70
CA ILE A 449 19.71 -13.61 1.91
C ILE A 449 20.60 -14.15 3.02
N PRO A 450 20.89 -13.36 4.07
CA PRO A 450 21.56 -13.86 5.26
C PRO A 450 20.58 -14.65 6.14
N ARG A 451 21.08 -15.68 6.82
CA ARG A 451 20.32 -16.38 7.86
C ARG A 451 20.16 -15.52 9.10
N ASP A 452 19.20 -15.86 9.95
CA ASP A 452 18.95 -15.16 11.22
C ASP A 452 20.19 -15.17 12.12
N GLU A 453 20.98 -16.27 12.14
CA GLU A 453 22.23 -16.38 12.89
C GLU A 453 23.29 -15.36 12.45
N ALA A 454 23.28 -14.92 11.19
CA ALA A 454 24.20 -13.89 10.70
C ALA A 454 23.92 -12.51 11.34
N PHE A 455 22.66 -12.20 11.59
CA PHE A 455 22.27 -11.00 12.33
C PHE A 455 22.68 -11.09 13.80
N GLU A 456 22.40 -12.23 14.44
CA GLU A 456 22.76 -12.47 15.83
C GLU A 456 24.27 -12.36 16.07
N ALA A 457 25.07 -12.88 15.13
CA ALA A 457 26.53 -12.76 15.16
C ALA A 457 27.03 -11.31 15.15
N MET A 458 26.27 -10.40 14.56
CA MET A 458 26.53 -8.95 14.53
C MET A 458 25.88 -8.20 15.71
N GLY A 459 25.31 -8.93 16.68
CA GLY A 459 24.60 -8.36 17.81
C GLY A 459 23.27 -7.69 17.43
N ILE A 460 22.68 -8.07 16.30
CA ILE A 460 21.37 -7.58 15.86
C ILE A 460 20.31 -8.61 16.22
N ARG A 461 19.19 -8.15 16.80
CA ARG A 461 18.04 -9.00 17.10
C ARG A 461 16.74 -8.38 16.60
N LEU A 462 15.75 -9.23 16.40
CA LEU A 462 14.38 -8.81 16.14
C LEU A 462 13.56 -8.89 17.43
N ASN A 463 13.15 -7.74 17.95
CA ASN A 463 12.19 -7.64 19.06
C ASN A 463 10.77 -7.67 18.47
N ILE A 464 10.04 -8.74 18.73
CA ILE A 464 8.73 -9.00 18.09
C ILE A 464 7.65 -8.01 18.58
N GLY A 465 7.85 -7.31 19.70
CA GLY A 465 6.83 -6.40 20.22
C GLY A 465 5.51 -7.12 20.52
N ASN A 466 4.41 -6.64 19.97
CA ASN A 466 3.13 -7.35 20.02
C ASN A 466 3.00 -8.31 18.84
N ALA A 467 3.15 -9.60 19.08
CA ALA A 467 3.09 -10.65 18.06
C ALA A 467 1.78 -10.72 17.24
N ASP A 468 0.71 -10.07 17.73
CA ASP A 468 -0.58 -10.00 17.04
C ASP A 468 -0.68 -8.82 16.04
N ILE A 469 0.34 -7.95 15.99
CA ILE A 469 0.36 -6.73 15.18
C ILE A 469 1.54 -6.80 14.21
N LEU A 470 1.25 -7.05 12.95
CA LEU A 470 2.25 -7.03 11.90
C LEU A 470 2.87 -5.63 11.79
N GLY A 471 4.21 -5.55 11.80
CA GLY A 471 4.96 -4.29 11.73
C GLY A 471 5.30 -3.65 13.08
N ASP A 472 4.89 -4.27 14.21
CA ASP A 472 5.30 -3.83 15.57
C ASP A 472 6.73 -4.30 15.93
N GLU A 473 7.31 -5.17 15.11
CA GLU A 473 8.65 -5.68 15.28
C GLU A 473 9.69 -4.56 15.20
N LYS A 474 10.73 -4.64 16.02
CA LYS A 474 11.84 -3.68 16.06
C LYS A 474 13.18 -4.38 15.91
N PHE A 475 14.00 -3.88 15.02
CA PHE A 475 15.40 -4.26 14.97
C PHE A 475 16.18 -3.49 16.03
N GLU A 476 16.92 -4.23 16.84
CA GLU A 476 17.75 -3.67 17.89
C GLU A 476 19.19 -4.18 17.74
N LYS A 477 20.15 -3.29 17.93
CA LYS A 477 21.59 -3.60 17.88
C LYS A 477 22.22 -3.47 19.26
N LEU A 478 23.08 -4.41 19.61
CA LEU A 478 23.81 -4.40 20.87
C LEU A 478 24.83 -3.26 20.88
N ASN A 479 24.71 -2.34 21.80
CA ASN A 479 25.74 -1.35 22.10
C ASN A 479 26.82 -2.02 22.97
N VAL A 480 28.02 -2.14 22.42
CA VAL A 480 29.13 -2.85 23.05
C VAL A 480 29.64 -2.13 24.30
N GLU A 481 29.47 -0.82 24.39
CA GLU A 481 29.98 0.00 25.49
C GLU A 481 29.20 -0.21 26.79
N ASP A 482 27.87 -0.29 26.71
CA ASP A 482 27.01 -0.43 27.90
C ASP A 482 26.24 -1.76 27.95
N GLY A 483 26.39 -2.62 26.97
CA GLY A 483 25.76 -3.94 26.87
C GLY A 483 24.24 -3.90 26.67
N LYS A 484 23.67 -2.77 26.23
CA LYS A 484 22.23 -2.64 25.99
C LYS A 484 21.90 -2.72 24.50
N TYR A 485 20.71 -3.21 24.23
CA TYR A 485 20.14 -3.16 22.90
C TYR A 485 19.49 -1.81 22.65
N VAL A 486 19.78 -1.21 21.50
CA VAL A 486 19.23 0.07 21.02
C VAL A 486 18.51 -0.17 19.70
N GLU A 487 17.34 0.43 19.55
CA GLU A 487 16.56 0.35 18.30
C GLU A 487 17.36 0.94 17.13
N MET A 488 17.45 0.20 16.04
CA MET A 488 18.13 0.64 14.83
C MET A 488 17.32 1.70 14.10
N THR A 489 18.00 2.68 13.57
CA THR A 489 17.39 3.75 12.79
C THR A 489 16.95 3.26 11.39
N ALA A 490 16.01 3.98 10.78
CA ALA A 490 15.58 3.69 9.40
C ALA A 490 16.75 3.75 8.40
N LEU A 491 17.75 4.60 8.64
CA LEU A 491 18.94 4.69 7.80
C LEU A 491 19.81 3.43 7.91
N GLU A 492 20.09 2.96 9.13
CA GLU A 492 20.85 1.73 9.36
C GLU A 492 20.17 0.51 8.73
N LEU A 493 18.83 0.41 8.86
CA LEU A 493 18.07 -0.67 8.21
C LEU A 493 18.15 -0.58 6.68
N SER A 494 18.02 0.62 6.12
CA SER A 494 18.14 0.84 4.68
C SER A 494 19.55 0.53 4.15
N ASP A 495 20.58 0.88 4.89
CA ASP A 495 21.97 0.57 4.52
C ASP A 495 22.21 -0.94 4.54
N LEU A 496 21.69 -1.62 5.55
CA LEU A 496 21.83 -3.08 5.65
C LEU A 496 21.13 -3.79 4.48
N VAL A 497 19.91 -3.37 4.10
CA VAL A 497 19.23 -3.91 2.92
C VAL A 497 20.00 -3.63 1.65
N ALA A 498 20.51 -2.40 1.48
CA ALA A 498 21.20 -1.99 0.27
C ALA A 498 22.38 -2.90 -0.08
N MET A 499 23.15 -3.35 0.92
CA MET A 499 24.28 -4.24 0.72
C MET A 499 23.91 -5.66 0.24
N HIS A 500 22.63 -6.01 0.33
CA HIS A 500 22.11 -7.35 -0.02
C HIS A 500 21.29 -7.36 -1.32
N VAL A 501 21.10 -6.19 -1.98
CA VAL A 501 20.30 -6.06 -3.20
C VAL A 501 21.12 -5.41 -4.31
N VAL A 502 21.38 -6.17 -5.37
CA VAL A 502 22.02 -5.66 -6.58
C VAL A 502 21.02 -5.64 -7.72
N PRO A 503 20.82 -4.48 -8.40
CA PRO A 503 19.84 -4.31 -9.47
C PRO A 503 20.34 -4.86 -10.82
N GLN A 504 20.94 -6.03 -10.80
CA GLN A 504 21.33 -6.81 -11.98
C GLN A 504 21.66 -8.25 -11.58
N LYS A 505 21.66 -9.15 -12.54
CA LYS A 505 21.90 -10.57 -12.33
C LYS A 505 23.41 -10.87 -12.25
N ILE A 506 23.89 -11.42 -11.14
CA ILE A 506 25.26 -11.91 -10.95
C ILE A 506 25.23 -13.44 -10.99
N THR A 507 26.05 -14.04 -11.86
CA THR A 507 26.14 -15.50 -12.03
C THR A 507 27.57 -16.04 -11.96
N ASP A 508 28.56 -15.16 -12.06
CA ASP A 508 29.99 -15.55 -11.97
C ASP A 508 30.66 -14.82 -10.79
N PHE A 509 30.93 -15.56 -9.73
CA PHE A 509 31.58 -15.07 -8.51
C PHE A 509 33.10 -15.27 -8.50
N ASN A 510 33.68 -15.93 -9.53
CA ASN A 510 35.11 -16.14 -9.64
C ASN A 510 35.83 -14.97 -10.31
N LYS A 511 35.12 -14.26 -11.19
CA LYS A 511 35.67 -13.07 -11.85
C LYS A 511 35.66 -11.90 -10.89
N GLN A 512 36.80 -11.21 -10.77
CA GLN A 512 36.88 -9.99 -9.97
C GLN A 512 36.06 -8.88 -10.58
N GLN A 513 35.04 -8.37 -9.86
CA GLN A 513 34.09 -7.38 -10.33
C GLN A 513 33.59 -6.52 -9.16
N VAL A 514 33.05 -5.34 -9.50
CA VAL A 514 32.32 -4.47 -8.57
C VAL A 514 30.91 -4.25 -9.13
N PHE A 515 29.92 -4.27 -8.28
CA PHE A 515 28.55 -4.02 -8.67
C PHE A 515 27.93 -2.92 -7.81
N PRO A 516 27.25 -1.93 -8.40
CA PRO A 516 26.47 -0.98 -7.64
C PRO A 516 25.29 -1.69 -6.99
N THR A 517 25.00 -1.33 -5.77
CA THR A 517 23.79 -1.79 -5.08
C THR A 517 22.60 -0.94 -5.47
N LYS A 518 21.44 -1.23 -4.92
CA LYS A 518 20.24 -0.41 -5.11
C LYS A 518 20.37 1.01 -4.54
N LYS A 519 21.27 1.23 -3.59
CA LYS A 519 21.55 2.53 -3.01
C LYS A 519 22.68 3.24 -3.76
N SER A 520 22.50 4.51 -4.07
CA SER A 520 23.52 5.32 -4.75
C SER A 520 24.84 5.31 -3.98
N LEU A 521 25.94 5.22 -4.73
CA LEU A 521 27.34 5.23 -4.23
C LEU A 521 27.63 4.13 -3.20
N THR A 522 26.92 3.02 -3.27
CA THR A 522 27.12 1.84 -2.43
C THR A 522 27.38 0.63 -3.32
N TYR A 523 28.42 -0.16 -2.99
CA TYR A 523 28.93 -1.20 -3.89
C TYR A 523 29.21 -2.51 -3.16
N ILE A 524 29.12 -3.61 -3.89
CA ILE A 524 29.66 -4.90 -3.47
C ILE A 524 30.83 -5.32 -4.35
N LYS A 525 31.77 -6.02 -3.78
CA LYS A 525 32.92 -6.67 -4.44
C LYS A 525 32.60 -8.13 -4.68
N VAL A 526 32.95 -8.66 -5.85
CA VAL A 526 32.81 -10.08 -6.21
C VAL A 526 34.13 -10.64 -6.55
N PHE A 527 34.57 -11.69 -5.83
CA PHE A 527 35.82 -12.40 -6.02
C PHE A 527 35.86 -13.73 -5.24
N GLY A 528 36.70 -14.62 -5.60
CA GLY A 528 37.01 -15.84 -4.80
C GLY A 528 35.81 -16.78 -4.60
N GLY A 529 34.79 -16.71 -5.48
CA GLY A 529 33.60 -17.54 -5.37
C GLY A 529 32.50 -16.95 -4.47
N GLY A 530 32.66 -15.72 -3.96
CA GLY A 530 31.73 -15.06 -3.05
C GLY A 530 31.64 -13.57 -3.25
N VAL A 531 31.15 -12.89 -2.24
CA VAL A 531 30.92 -11.43 -2.21
C VAL A 531 31.57 -10.81 -0.99
N ALA A 532 31.89 -9.53 -1.09
CA ALA A 532 32.29 -8.72 0.06
C ALA A 532 31.64 -7.34 -0.05
N GLY A 533 31.43 -6.73 1.09
CA GLY A 533 30.98 -5.35 1.17
C GLY A 533 32.09 -4.34 0.91
N GLU A 534 31.86 -3.10 1.32
CA GLU A 534 32.80 -1.98 1.14
C GLU A 534 33.98 -2.05 2.09
N GLN A 535 33.84 -2.71 3.23
CA GLN A 535 34.93 -2.87 4.21
C GLN A 535 36.13 -3.54 3.60
N GLU A 536 37.33 -3.21 4.11
CA GLU A 536 38.57 -3.86 3.67
C GLU A 536 38.59 -5.31 4.14
N THR A 537 38.68 -6.21 3.18
CA THR A 537 38.83 -7.65 3.43
C THR A 537 39.45 -8.35 2.24
N ASP A 538 40.26 -9.34 2.51
CA ASP A 538 40.80 -10.28 1.52
C ASP A 538 39.95 -11.56 1.41
N GLU A 539 38.94 -11.71 2.26
CA GLU A 539 38.05 -12.87 2.29
C GLU A 539 36.66 -12.50 1.81
N ALA A 540 36.12 -13.25 0.87
CA ALA A 540 34.75 -13.10 0.40
C ALA A 540 33.80 -13.95 1.26
N VAL A 541 32.61 -13.40 1.56
CA VAL A 541 31.50 -14.15 2.14
C VAL A 541 31.04 -15.17 1.11
N GLN A 542 31.01 -16.43 1.47
CA GLN A 542 30.55 -17.49 0.58
C GLN A 542 29.07 -17.37 0.34
N VAL A 543 28.62 -17.69 -0.87
CA VAL A 543 27.23 -17.64 -1.28
C VAL A 543 26.77 -18.99 -1.83
N VAL A 544 25.53 -19.37 -1.46
CA VAL A 544 24.91 -20.62 -1.90
C VAL A 544 23.70 -20.33 -2.75
N PRO A 545 23.58 -20.87 -3.99
CA PRO A 545 22.42 -20.62 -4.84
C PRO A 545 21.12 -21.14 -4.20
N LEU A 546 20.10 -20.29 -4.07
CA LEU A 546 18.76 -20.66 -3.63
C LEU A 546 17.79 -20.84 -4.83
N GLY A 547 18.01 -20.12 -5.91
CA GLY A 547 17.22 -20.29 -7.12
C GLY A 547 17.34 -19.16 -8.13
N GLU A 548 16.77 -19.42 -9.31
CA GLU A 548 16.60 -18.48 -10.38
C GLU A 548 15.10 -18.22 -10.57
N TYR A 549 14.71 -16.97 -10.69
CA TYR A 549 13.34 -16.49 -10.75
C TYR A 549 13.12 -15.59 -11.98
N SER A 550 11.86 -15.26 -12.26
CA SER A 550 11.50 -14.45 -13.42
C SER A 550 12.20 -13.08 -13.48
N ASN A 551 12.60 -12.55 -12.33
CA ASN A 551 13.24 -11.24 -12.20
C ASN A 551 14.61 -11.30 -11.50
N GLY A 552 15.34 -12.42 -11.62
CA GLY A 552 16.71 -12.50 -11.13
C GLY A 552 17.10 -13.79 -10.44
N VAL A 553 18.10 -13.70 -9.58
CA VAL A 553 18.69 -14.83 -8.85
C VAL A 553 18.78 -14.52 -7.36
N THR A 554 18.71 -15.56 -6.56
CA THR A 554 18.83 -15.45 -5.10
C THR A 554 19.88 -16.39 -4.57
N TYR A 555 20.69 -15.90 -3.66
CA TYR A 555 21.74 -16.62 -2.97
C TYR A 555 21.56 -16.48 -1.46
N GLU A 556 21.86 -17.54 -0.71
CA GLU A 556 22.10 -17.44 0.72
C GLU A 556 23.51 -16.90 0.94
N SER A 557 23.69 -15.98 1.89
CA SER A 557 25.00 -15.51 2.35
C SER A 557 25.26 -15.97 3.78
N GLU A 558 26.45 -16.51 4.04
CA GLU A 558 26.82 -17.02 5.37
C GLU A 558 26.93 -15.90 6.42
N GLN A 559 27.17 -14.67 5.99
CA GLN A 559 27.33 -13.50 6.85
C GLN A 559 26.61 -12.30 6.25
N LEU A 560 26.39 -11.28 7.08
CA LEU A 560 25.94 -9.99 6.61
C LEU A 560 27.04 -9.32 5.76
N ILE A 561 26.64 -8.76 4.62
CA ILE A 561 27.50 -7.97 3.75
C ILE A 561 27.53 -6.54 4.30
N GLY A 562 28.70 -6.10 4.77
CA GLY A 562 28.84 -4.85 5.51
C GLY A 562 29.18 -3.65 4.62
N LYS A 563 28.59 -2.49 4.94
CA LYS A 563 29.01 -1.19 4.44
C LYS A 563 30.19 -0.68 5.29
N THR A 564 31.05 0.17 4.68
CA THR A 564 32.09 0.87 5.45
C THR A 564 31.50 2.04 6.23
N ASP A 565 32.07 2.32 7.40
CA ASP A 565 31.84 3.52 8.21
C ASP A 565 33.05 4.47 8.22
N GLU A 566 34.17 4.06 7.59
CA GLU A 566 35.38 4.87 7.48
C GLU A 566 35.13 6.11 6.56
N VAL A 567 35.74 7.22 6.89
CA VAL A 567 35.84 8.41 6.02
C VAL A 567 37.20 8.49 5.35
N LEU A 568 37.33 9.32 4.29
CA LEU A 568 38.60 9.48 3.56
C LEU A 568 39.79 9.76 4.47
N THR A 569 39.59 10.56 5.52
CA THR A 569 40.68 10.91 6.45
C THR A 569 41.13 9.74 7.32
N ASP A 570 40.20 8.86 7.70
CA ASP A 570 40.58 7.64 8.45
C ASP A 570 41.51 6.77 7.65
N VAL A 571 41.21 6.55 6.38
CA VAL A 571 42.01 5.74 5.48
C VAL A 571 43.32 6.40 5.10
N LEU A 572 43.30 7.71 4.73
CA LEU A 572 44.50 8.45 4.33
C LEU A 572 45.55 8.60 5.47
N THR A 573 45.12 8.48 6.72
CA THR A 573 46.05 8.47 7.87
C THR A 573 46.70 7.13 8.12
N ASN A 574 46.29 6.06 7.45
CA ASN A 574 46.87 4.74 7.57
C ASN A 574 48.34 4.67 7.05
N THR A 575 49.09 3.69 7.53
CA THR A 575 50.50 3.53 7.23
C THR A 575 50.82 3.41 5.74
N GLU A 576 49.92 2.83 4.96
CA GLU A 576 50.07 2.66 3.50
C GLU A 576 50.06 3.98 2.73
N TYR A 577 49.42 5.03 3.28
CA TYR A 577 49.32 6.39 2.71
C TYR A 577 50.18 7.41 3.48
N SER A 578 51.00 6.97 4.43
CA SER A 578 51.68 7.85 5.39
C SER A 578 52.52 8.97 4.76
N LYS A 579 53.15 8.70 3.62
CA LYS A 579 53.93 9.71 2.91
C LYS A 579 53.07 10.69 2.14
N PHE A 580 52.02 10.23 1.52
CA PHE A 580 51.03 11.11 0.86
C PHE A 580 50.39 12.03 1.89
N TRP A 581 49.95 11.47 3.03
CA TRP A 581 49.40 12.24 4.14
C TRP A 581 50.41 13.26 4.72
N ALA A 582 51.66 12.89 4.83
CA ALA A 582 52.71 13.81 5.27
C ALA A 582 52.89 15.01 4.32
N LEU A 583 52.73 14.78 3.00
CA LEU A 583 52.75 15.88 2.02
C LEU A 583 51.48 16.78 2.13
N MET A 584 50.31 16.16 2.36
CA MET A 584 49.08 16.90 2.63
C MET A 584 49.20 17.82 3.85
N LYS A 585 49.81 17.30 4.93
CA LYS A 585 50.12 18.08 6.13
C LYS A 585 51.08 19.23 5.84
N LYS A 586 52.18 18.96 5.11
CA LYS A 586 53.17 19.98 4.72
C LYS A 586 52.55 21.07 3.86
N ALA A 587 51.56 20.74 3.02
CA ALA A 587 50.85 21.67 2.16
C ALA A 587 49.74 22.43 2.89
N GLY A 588 49.38 22.09 4.13
CA GLY A 588 48.29 22.70 4.86
C GLY A 588 46.90 22.38 4.27
N LEU A 589 46.73 21.16 3.68
CA LEU A 589 45.48 20.73 3.04
C LEU A 589 44.57 19.95 3.98
N TRP A 590 44.81 20.03 5.26
CA TRP A 590 44.02 19.37 6.29
C TRP A 590 43.76 20.31 7.46
N GLU A 591 42.71 20.05 8.20
CA GLU A 591 42.39 20.74 9.45
C GLU A 591 41.94 19.73 10.49
N GLU A 592 42.19 20.01 11.75
CA GLU A 592 41.66 19.25 12.90
C GLU A 592 40.89 20.17 13.80
N ILE A 593 39.58 19.92 13.92
CA ILE A 593 38.67 20.71 14.76
C ILE A 593 38.02 19.77 15.75
N ASN A 594 38.23 19.97 17.04
CA ASN A 594 37.69 19.14 18.11
C ASN A 594 38.01 17.63 17.99
N GLY A 595 39.19 17.30 17.48
CA GLY A 595 39.63 15.92 17.28
C GLY A 595 39.11 15.28 15.97
N VAL A 596 38.34 15.99 15.17
CA VAL A 596 37.89 15.54 13.85
C VAL A 596 38.80 16.10 12.77
N ILE A 597 39.41 15.21 11.99
CA ILE A 597 40.26 15.57 10.86
C ILE A 597 39.39 15.75 9.62
N THR A 598 39.63 16.83 8.89
CA THR A 598 38.90 17.17 7.65
C THR A 598 39.84 17.59 6.55
N ILE A 599 39.39 17.52 5.31
CA ILE A 599 40.08 18.05 4.10
C ILE A 599 39.23 19.17 3.52
N PRO A 600 39.48 20.44 3.95
CA PRO A 600 38.56 21.54 3.63
C PRO A 600 38.40 21.84 2.13
N MET A 601 39.37 21.46 1.32
CA MET A 601 39.29 21.68 -0.14
C MET A 601 38.20 20.81 -0.82
N LEU A 602 37.70 19.75 -0.17
CA LEU A 602 36.59 18.93 -0.68
C LEU A 602 35.25 19.62 -0.48
N ALA A 603 35.16 20.53 0.46
CA ALA A 603 33.94 21.29 0.76
C ALA A 603 32.66 20.46 0.98
N GLY A 604 32.83 19.20 1.42
CA GLY A 604 31.75 18.21 1.60
C GLY A 604 31.35 17.45 0.33
N GLU A 605 32.06 17.64 -0.79
CA GLU A 605 31.86 16.87 -2.01
C GLU A 605 32.46 15.46 -1.90
N THR A 606 31.85 14.49 -2.58
CA THR A 606 32.32 13.11 -2.66
C THR A 606 33.51 13.00 -3.61
N ALA A 607 34.59 12.35 -3.19
CA ALA A 607 35.84 12.36 -3.94
C ALA A 607 36.35 10.98 -4.40
N MET A 608 36.93 10.95 -5.60
CA MET A 608 37.90 9.94 -6.03
C MET A 608 39.31 10.47 -5.78
N VAL A 609 40.09 9.76 -4.96
CA VAL A 609 41.43 10.14 -4.61
C VAL A 609 42.44 9.16 -5.24
N PHE A 610 43.40 9.66 -6.00
CA PHE A 610 44.46 8.85 -6.64
C PHE A 610 45.77 9.04 -5.89
N ALA A 611 45.89 8.34 -4.76
CA ALA A 611 47.01 8.52 -3.86
C ALA A 611 48.25 7.72 -4.35
N PRO A 612 49.41 8.38 -4.60
CA PRO A 612 50.66 7.67 -4.89
C PRO A 612 51.07 6.76 -3.71
N THR A 613 51.56 5.55 -4.02
CA THR A 613 52.14 4.66 -3.00
C THR A 613 53.31 5.32 -2.29
N ASN A 614 53.64 4.88 -1.07
CA ASN A 614 54.81 5.36 -0.36
C ASN A 614 56.12 5.14 -1.18
N ALA A 615 56.20 4.02 -1.94
CA ALA A 615 57.32 3.76 -2.84
C ALA A 615 57.37 4.71 -4.03
N ALA A 616 56.22 5.09 -4.59
CA ALA A 616 56.14 6.06 -5.67
C ALA A 616 56.63 7.46 -5.21
N ILE A 617 56.29 7.83 -3.99
CA ILE A 617 56.72 9.12 -3.40
C ILE A 617 58.23 9.08 -3.13
N ASP A 618 58.80 7.95 -2.65
CA ASP A 618 60.25 7.83 -2.44
C ASP A 618 61.04 7.92 -3.75
N ALA A 619 60.51 7.37 -4.83
CA ALA A 619 61.12 7.40 -6.15
C ALA A 619 60.94 8.74 -6.91
N ALA A 620 60.05 9.58 -6.42
CA ALA A 620 59.65 10.77 -7.15
C ALA A 620 60.72 11.87 -7.13
N GLY A 621 61.12 12.35 -8.33
CA GLY A 621 61.98 13.51 -8.51
C GLY A 621 61.22 14.82 -8.75
N ASN A 622 59.89 14.77 -8.84
CA ASN A 622 59.05 15.87 -9.28
C ASN A 622 58.21 16.54 -8.15
N ILE A 623 58.41 16.19 -6.88
CA ILE A 623 57.63 16.73 -5.76
C ILE A 623 58.10 18.15 -5.44
N PRO A 624 57.26 19.16 -5.56
CA PRO A 624 57.57 20.54 -5.25
C PRO A 624 57.99 20.74 -3.78
N GLN A 625 58.98 21.61 -3.56
CA GLN A 625 59.46 21.93 -2.21
C GLN A 625 58.76 23.14 -1.60
N ASP A 626 58.32 24.10 -2.41
CA ASP A 626 57.57 25.24 -1.95
C ASP A 626 56.10 24.93 -1.74
N SER A 627 55.49 25.58 -0.78
CA SER A 627 54.10 25.27 -0.34
C SER A 627 53.06 25.52 -1.42
N ALA A 628 53.17 26.55 -2.23
CA ALA A 628 52.16 26.90 -3.23
C ALA A 628 52.11 25.87 -4.38
N SER A 629 53.30 25.50 -4.90
CA SER A 629 53.42 24.46 -5.93
C SER A 629 53.02 23.11 -5.40
N LEU A 630 53.32 22.81 -4.13
CA LEU A 630 52.94 21.55 -3.49
C LEU A 630 51.42 21.44 -3.35
N VAL A 631 50.74 22.53 -3.03
CA VAL A 631 49.26 22.53 -2.99
C VAL A 631 48.67 22.24 -4.36
N THR A 632 49.17 22.84 -5.43
CA THR A 632 48.69 22.60 -6.81
C THR A 632 48.98 21.15 -7.21
N PHE A 633 50.17 20.65 -6.90
CA PHE A 633 50.59 19.25 -7.16
C PHE A 633 49.64 18.26 -6.49
N LEU A 634 49.34 18.41 -5.20
CA LEU A 634 48.54 17.49 -4.44
C LEU A 634 47.03 17.52 -4.85
N LYS A 635 46.49 18.72 -5.13
CA LYS A 635 45.11 18.90 -5.59
C LYS A 635 44.83 18.20 -6.91
N TYR A 636 45.82 17.91 -7.71
CA TYR A 636 45.68 17.18 -8.97
C TYR A 636 45.23 15.73 -8.78
N PHE A 637 45.45 15.15 -7.62
CA PHE A 637 45.06 13.74 -7.31
C PHE A 637 43.65 13.60 -6.77
N PHE A 638 42.85 14.69 -6.77
CA PHE A 638 41.48 14.71 -6.28
C PHE A 638 40.52 15.09 -7.38
N VAL A 639 39.51 14.23 -7.60
CA VAL A 639 38.40 14.43 -8.53
C VAL A 639 37.11 14.30 -7.74
N THR A 640 36.25 15.32 -7.74
CA THR A 640 34.98 15.29 -7.03
C THR A 640 33.82 15.00 -7.99
N LEU A 641 32.81 14.25 -7.51
CA LEU A 641 31.67 13.84 -8.33
C LEU A 641 30.77 15.02 -8.68
N GLU A 642 30.47 15.85 -7.72
CA GLU A 642 29.55 16.98 -7.84
C GLU A 642 30.09 18.05 -8.80
N SER A 643 31.37 18.39 -8.68
CA SER A 643 32.03 19.35 -9.57
C SER A 643 32.10 18.83 -11.02
N ASN A 644 32.21 17.54 -11.23
CA ASN A 644 32.19 16.91 -12.53
C ASN A 644 30.78 16.51 -13.01
N LYS A 645 29.74 16.69 -12.18
CA LYS A 645 28.34 16.36 -12.48
C LYS A 645 28.13 14.89 -12.85
N VAL A 646 28.83 13.99 -12.20
CA VAL A 646 28.74 12.54 -12.40
C VAL A 646 28.06 11.86 -11.21
N ALA A 647 27.30 10.83 -11.48
CA ALA A 647 26.51 10.12 -10.48
C ALA A 647 27.26 8.96 -9.80
N ASN A 648 28.31 8.45 -10.43
CA ASN A 648 29.05 7.28 -9.96
C ASN A 648 30.55 7.50 -9.99
N TYR A 649 31.27 6.74 -9.20
CA TYR A 649 32.71 6.62 -9.32
C TYR A 649 33.10 5.98 -10.66
N VAL A 650 34.32 6.27 -11.14
CA VAL A 650 34.90 5.52 -12.26
C VAL A 650 35.68 4.33 -11.67
N MET A 651 35.21 3.14 -11.96
CA MET A 651 35.79 1.86 -11.54
C MET A 651 35.73 0.86 -12.70
N PRO A 652 36.52 -0.23 -12.71
CA PRO A 652 36.40 -1.25 -13.74
C PRO A 652 34.98 -1.81 -13.84
N GLY A 653 34.29 -1.50 -14.93
CA GLY A 653 32.89 -1.87 -15.19
C GLY A 653 31.84 -0.86 -14.71
N ILE A 654 32.24 0.26 -14.12
CA ILE A 654 31.33 1.28 -13.59
C ILE A 654 31.80 2.70 -13.96
N GLY A 655 30.84 3.57 -14.26
CA GLY A 655 31.11 4.95 -14.66
C GLY A 655 31.58 5.07 -16.11
N ASP A 656 31.87 6.27 -16.55
CA ASP A 656 32.23 6.56 -17.93
C ASP A 656 33.73 6.88 -18.05
N ASP A 657 34.34 6.43 -19.16
CA ASP A 657 35.66 6.86 -19.55
C ASP A 657 35.65 8.33 -19.96
N GLY A 658 36.62 9.11 -19.54
CA GLY A 658 36.68 10.52 -19.92
C GLY A 658 37.70 11.37 -19.20
N MET A 659 37.65 12.66 -19.46
CA MET A 659 38.43 13.70 -18.79
C MET A 659 37.60 14.28 -17.63
N TYR A 660 38.19 14.35 -16.46
CA TYR A 660 37.56 14.84 -15.24
C TYR A 660 38.35 15.98 -14.64
N SER A 661 37.68 17.06 -14.31
CA SER A 661 38.29 18.19 -13.63
C SER A 661 38.79 17.78 -12.24
N THR A 662 40.04 18.10 -11.98
CA THR A 662 40.67 17.90 -10.65
C THR A 662 40.42 19.14 -9.77
N LEU A 663 40.87 19.11 -8.51
CA LEU A 663 40.87 20.28 -7.64
C LEU A 663 42.05 21.21 -7.88
N SER A 664 42.95 20.89 -8.81
CA SER A 664 44.13 21.70 -9.19
C SER A 664 43.75 22.77 -10.20
N VAL A 665 43.97 24.01 -9.86
CA VAL A 665 43.58 25.17 -10.69
C VAL A 665 44.62 25.38 -11.80
N ASP A 666 44.20 25.47 -13.05
CA ASP A 666 44.97 25.92 -14.19
C ASP A 666 45.00 27.45 -14.20
N VAL A 667 45.98 28.04 -13.53
CA VAL A 667 46.13 29.48 -13.38
C VAL A 667 46.41 30.16 -14.74
N ALA A 668 47.10 29.46 -15.65
CA ALA A 668 47.50 30.04 -16.95
C ALA A 668 46.26 30.25 -17.86
N ASN A 669 45.25 29.37 -17.75
CA ASN A 669 44.04 29.40 -18.58
C ASN A 669 42.82 29.95 -17.82
N SER A 670 42.93 30.31 -16.53
CA SER A 670 41.88 30.90 -15.72
C SER A 670 41.83 32.41 -15.90
N ASN A 671 40.68 33.02 -15.68
CA ASN A 671 40.46 34.45 -15.67
C ASN A 671 39.56 34.88 -14.49
N ILE A 672 39.31 36.20 -14.33
CA ILE A 672 38.53 36.73 -13.21
C ILE A 672 37.05 36.31 -13.21
N TYR A 673 36.54 35.81 -14.35
CA TYR A 673 35.15 35.40 -14.51
C TYR A 673 35.01 33.89 -14.51
N GLU A 674 36.07 33.13 -14.84
CA GLU A 674 36.05 31.69 -15.02
C GLU A 674 37.33 31.07 -14.48
N ARG A 675 37.19 30.20 -13.46
CA ARG A 675 38.30 29.41 -12.94
C ARG A 675 38.33 28.07 -13.71
N LYS A 676 39.45 27.77 -14.32
CA LYS A 676 39.68 26.48 -15.00
C LYS A 676 40.53 25.58 -14.11
N TYR A 677 40.28 24.29 -14.26
CA TYR A 677 40.98 23.28 -13.53
C TYR A 677 41.72 22.35 -14.50
N PHE A 678 42.86 21.85 -14.07
CA PHE A 678 43.50 20.76 -14.80
C PHE A 678 42.63 19.52 -14.79
N GLU A 679 42.66 18.78 -15.89
CA GLU A 679 41.88 17.55 -16.06
C GLU A 679 42.76 16.31 -15.93
N LEU A 680 42.15 15.21 -15.41
CA LEU A 680 42.73 13.88 -15.33
C LEU A 680 41.84 12.95 -16.14
N GLY A 681 42.45 12.28 -17.13
CA GLY A 681 41.75 11.24 -17.90
C GLY A 681 41.64 9.96 -17.10
N LEU A 682 40.47 9.42 -16.99
CA LEU A 682 40.16 8.14 -16.33
C LEU A 682 39.61 7.17 -17.36
N TYR A 683 40.29 6.05 -17.57
CA TYR A 683 39.89 5.03 -18.55
C TYR A 683 39.97 3.64 -17.94
N GLN A 684 38.92 2.86 -18.10
CA GLN A 684 38.79 1.54 -17.53
C GLN A 684 39.63 0.52 -18.28
N ASP A 685 40.40 -0.29 -17.52
CA ASP A 685 41.12 -1.48 -17.97
C ASP A 685 40.51 -2.69 -17.24
N VAL A 686 39.31 -3.11 -17.72
CA VAL A 686 38.48 -4.13 -17.07
C VAL A 686 39.19 -5.48 -17.01
N ASP A 687 39.99 -5.83 -18.04
CA ASP A 687 40.68 -7.13 -18.10
C ASP A 687 41.77 -7.27 -17.02
N ASN A 688 42.40 -6.15 -16.65
CA ASN A 688 43.42 -6.10 -15.61
C ASN A 688 42.89 -5.56 -14.28
N PHE A 689 41.60 -5.32 -14.19
CA PHE A 689 40.91 -4.76 -13.03
C PHE A 689 41.66 -3.55 -12.44
N ARG A 690 41.80 -2.48 -13.25
CA ARG A 690 42.46 -1.22 -12.90
C ARG A 690 41.97 -0.07 -13.76
N LEU A 691 42.34 1.17 -13.42
CA LEU A 691 42.19 2.34 -14.25
C LEU A 691 43.49 2.75 -14.90
N ARG A 692 43.47 3.18 -16.15
CA ARG A 692 44.51 3.92 -16.81
C ARG A 692 44.23 5.41 -16.64
N LEU A 693 45.15 6.15 -16.08
CA LEU A 693 45.12 7.57 -15.89
C LEU A 693 45.98 8.26 -16.96
N THR A 694 45.53 9.42 -17.47
CA THR A 694 46.34 10.28 -18.35
C THR A 694 46.28 11.72 -17.85
N ASN A 695 47.40 12.49 -18.07
CA ASN A 695 47.33 13.90 -17.83
C ASN A 695 46.44 14.62 -18.84
N ASP A 696 46.18 15.93 -18.65
CA ASP A 696 45.33 16.79 -19.45
C ASP A 696 45.59 16.76 -20.96
N LYS A 697 46.87 16.56 -21.37
CA LYS A 697 47.27 16.48 -22.76
C LYS A 697 47.43 15.03 -23.29
N GLY A 698 47.26 14.03 -22.47
CA GLY A 698 47.44 12.64 -22.82
C GLY A 698 48.92 12.23 -23.09
N THR A 699 49.90 13.08 -22.72
CA THR A 699 51.34 12.87 -22.93
C THR A 699 51.96 11.97 -21.87
N LYS A 700 51.39 11.95 -20.69
CA LYS A 700 51.76 11.06 -19.58
C LYS A 700 50.64 10.12 -19.21
N GLN A 701 50.99 8.92 -18.81
CA GLN A 701 50.00 7.97 -18.33
C GLN A 701 50.54 7.14 -17.15
N CYS A 702 49.65 6.70 -16.31
CA CYS A 702 49.93 5.70 -15.28
C CYS A 702 48.69 4.83 -15.03
N TYR A 703 48.83 3.89 -14.11
CA TYR A 703 47.75 2.97 -13.77
C TYR A 703 47.53 2.97 -12.25
N THR A 704 46.28 2.67 -11.86
CA THR A 704 46.03 2.20 -10.50
C THR A 704 46.60 0.79 -10.31
N LEU A 705 46.81 0.37 -9.08
CA LEU A 705 47.30 -0.98 -8.81
C LEU A 705 46.37 -2.05 -9.42
N SER A 706 46.96 -2.94 -10.22
CA SER A 706 46.20 -3.99 -10.92
C SER A 706 45.62 -5.01 -9.92
N GLY A 707 44.37 -5.44 -10.16
CA GLY A 707 43.69 -6.45 -9.33
C GLY A 707 43.38 -5.98 -7.91
N LYS A 708 43.42 -4.69 -7.65
CA LYS A 708 43.06 -4.12 -6.34
C LYS A 708 41.79 -3.31 -6.44
N TYR A 709 40.86 -3.53 -5.50
CA TYR A 709 39.70 -2.64 -5.32
C TYR A 709 40.17 -1.29 -4.80
N PRO A 710 39.44 -0.19 -5.11
CA PRO A 710 39.62 1.02 -4.36
C PRO A 710 39.25 0.79 -2.88
N ARG A 711 39.85 1.57 -1.99
CA ARG A 711 39.35 1.69 -0.61
C ARG A 711 38.08 2.50 -0.66
N PHE A 712 36.98 1.90 -0.22
CA PHE A 712 35.68 2.59 -0.09
C PHE A 712 35.64 3.34 1.22
N THR A 713 35.05 4.53 1.19
CA THR A 713 34.76 5.36 2.36
C THR A 713 33.35 5.96 2.22
N THR A 714 32.80 6.51 3.29
CA THR A 714 31.47 7.11 3.28
C THR A 714 31.39 8.41 2.46
N ASP A 715 32.54 9.04 2.20
CA ASP A 715 32.69 10.34 1.50
C ASP A 715 33.57 10.23 0.25
N GLY A 716 33.96 9.02 -0.20
CA GLY A 716 34.72 8.84 -1.41
C GLY A 716 35.33 7.44 -1.60
N ILE A 717 36.25 7.38 -2.56
CA ILE A 717 37.09 6.20 -2.78
C ILE A 717 38.55 6.59 -2.97
N ILE A 718 39.48 5.70 -2.60
CA ILE A 718 40.90 5.92 -2.75
C ILE A 718 41.53 4.85 -3.60
N TYR A 719 42.16 5.22 -4.70
CA TYR A 719 43.03 4.38 -5.50
C TYR A 719 44.46 4.63 -5.16
N GLN A 720 45.29 3.59 -5.15
CA GLN A 720 46.74 3.67 -5.15
C GLN A 720 47.30 3.71 -6.57
N ILE A 721 48.26 4.59 -6.83
CA ILE A 721 48.99 4.71 -8.10
C ILE A 721 50.50 4.55 -7.88
N GLU A 722 51.18 3.98 -8.89
CA GLU A 722 52.63 3.58 -8.78
C GLU A 722 53.59 4.74 -9.11
N THR A 723 53.12 5.89 -9.47
CA THR A 723 53.96 7.03 -9.84
C THR A 723 53.33 8.38 -9.46
N THR A 724 54.17 9.36 -9.27
CA THR A 724 53.76 10.79 -9.15
C THR A 724 53.86 11.51 -10.48
N ASP A 725 54.42 10.91 -11.56
CA ASP A 725 54.67 11.53 -12.85
C ASP A 725 53.46 11.52 -13.78
N ILE A 726 52.33 11.99 -13.29
CA ILE A 726 51.05 12.18 -14.03
C ILE A 726 50.62 13.64 -14.07
N GLN A 727 51.41 14.53 -13.52
CA GLN A 727 51.11 15.96 -13.42
C GLN A 727 50.90 16.63 -14.79
N PRO A 728 50.08 17.70 -14.89
CA PRO A 728 49.94 18.49 -16.11
C PRO A 728 51.27 19.08 -16.58
N GLU A 729 51.37 19.34 -17.87
CA GLU A 729 52.55 19.97 -18.47
C GLU A 729 52.50 21.48 -18.40
#